data_c31d9b8c093dd96fd53422a8e6a7a348
#
_entry.id   c31d9b8c093dd96fd53422a8e6a7a348
#
_cell.length_a   1.000
_cell.length_b   1.000
_cell.length_c   1.000
_cell.angle_alpha   90.00
_cell.angle_beta   90.00
_cell.angle_gamma   90.00
#
_symmetry.space_group_name_H-M   'P 1'
#
loop_
_entity.id
_entity.type
_entity.pdbx_description
1 polymer ?
#
loop_
_entity_poly.entity_id
_entity_poly.type
_entity_poly.pdbx_seq_one_letter_code
_entity_poly.pdbx_strand_id
1 'polypeptide(L)'
;MKKQLYYYFRIFLFSILIFPISILALDVTLTGIVKDKNGNSISNVKIIVQESRKTTITNEKGEFILNHVPPGKYTLVAISRGYQSETISITIGEKDEKTQFTLLESSLDQSAINVTAKSTNSDFLTAPQPITVLSGRQLDRQRGETAMSAINNTPGVSNLTTGSGTSKPIIRGLTGQRVLVMTDGIRQEEQQFGDDHTVELDSFNIQKIEIIRGPGSLLYGSDALGGVVNVIRDKAPLSEEGIPKMAGIFNSNSYSNNKQDAGNFAIYGNLNGFGYRASSNSRKAGKITTPNGTLRNTGMIEKNQSASIGLDGDWGNFYLDSFKREQTQDLLDNPNENPGATVSQKLLHEKSHFHSFFIFSAGNLELDFSYQRNNRREIESKNKLLPIQDILLDKNAEVLDKSFQFYQVTSKEKYQGLNLFLDTTTADAKFHHKPIFNFLKGTIGISGLEQRNKTIGTEPLIPSYGIINIAGYFLEELKLGSLTFSAGIRGDKRSVDIRNNQTLGVSEQTKNYYMTTGSTGVVWRIYKSFSTIFNYGRGFRAPTPFELFSYGVHEGTGKFEIGNNHLKPEYSNNLDFSLRFASSKIQTEISVFQNHIQNFIYAASIAQIDLDSGLPKYEYKQGNAILKGGEFSIQAELFRKLVFSGGIDIVYSRNQSDTHPLPRTTPNRARAGLRWTEDSILGLKNFYFSINGRFYDSQYRVDPKETPTKGYNLIDVGLGFELPHFGDGTSKPTVDLSIQNVFNVSYVDHLSRYKDYALNPGLNAILKVSFPFTAIP
;
A
#
# COMPACT_ATOMS: atom_id res chain seq x y z
N MET A 1 -30.53 18.07 -4.22
CA MET A 1 -29.71 16.93 -3.75
C MET A 1 -28.76 17.25 -2.61
N LYS A 2 -27.89 18.28 -2.65
CA LYS A 2 -26.97 18.62 -1.53
C LYS A 2 -27.68 18.78 -0.16
N LYS A 3 -28.86 19.46 -0.11
CA LYS A 3 -29.62 19.64 1.15
C LYS A 3 -30.27 18.34 1.65
N GLN A 4 -30.63 17.41 0.78
CA GLN A 4 -31.23 16.13 1.17
C GLN A 4 -30.18 15.15 1.71
N LEU A 5 -29.00 15.07 1.08
CA LEU A 5 -27.89 14.21 1.58
C LEU A 5 -27.39 14.70 2.93
N TYR A 6 -27.28 16.03 3.14
CA TYR A 6 -26.93 16.63 4.42
C TYR A 6 -27.99 16.40 5.50
N TYR A 7 -29.26 16.35 5.11
CA TYR A 7 -30.37 16.05 5.99
C TYR A 7 -30.42 14.58 6.39
N TYR A 8 -30.21 13.64 5.45
CA TYR A 8 -30.09 12.20 5.74
C TYR A 8 -28.83 11.86 6.55
N PHE A 9 -27.74 12.57 6.32
CA PHE A 9 -26.52 12.44 7.12
C PHE A 9 -26.73 12.90 8.57
N ARG A 10 -27.46 14.00 8.80
CA ARG A 10 -27.85 14.43 10.15
C ARG A 10 -28.81 13.44 10.83
N ILE A 11 -29.77 12.88 10.11
CA ILE A 11 -30.67 11.85 10.64
C ILE A 11 -29.88 10.59 10.98
N PHE A 12 -28.96 10.17 10.14
CA PHE A 12 -28.06 9.02 10.37
C PHE A 12 -27.15 9.24 11.59
N LEU A 13 -26.55 10.41 11.73
CA LEU A 13 -25.77 10.79 12.92
C LEU A 13 -26.64 10.87 14.18
N PHE A 14 -27.85 11.37 14.07
CA PHE A 14 -28.79 11.49 15.21
C PHE A 14 -29.37 10.13 15.60
N SER A 15 -29.58 9.21 14.67
CA SER A 15 -30.01 7.84 14.98
C SER A 15 -28.91 7.00 15.64
N ILE A 16 -27.64 7.25 15.37
CA ILE A 16 -26.50 6.63 16.07
C ILE A 16 -26.39 7.12 17.52
N LEU A 17 -26.78 8.36 17.81
CA LEU A 17 -26.74 8.94 19.15
C LEU A 17 -27.91 8.50 20.08
N ILE A 18 -28.93 7.81 19.57
CA ILE A 18 -30.15 7.45 20.33
C ILE A 18 -30.19 5.97 20.73
N PHE A 19 -29.16 5.18 20.50
CA PHE A 19 -29.13 3.80 21.00
C PHE A 19 -28.28 3.66 22.28
N PRO A 20 -28.82 3.92 23.49
CA PRO A 20 -28.27 3.33 24.69
C PRO A 20 -28.81 1.89 24.81
N ILE A 21 -28.21 0.94 24.10
CA ILE A 21 -28.44 -0.47 24.42
C ILE A 21 -27.53 -0.81 25.58
N SER A 22 -28.01 -0.59 26.77
CA SER A 22 -27.46 -1.22 27.97
C SER A 22 -27.79 -2.70 27.92
N ILE A 23 -27.00 -3.48 27.20
CA ILE A 23 -26.99 -4.93 27.36
C ILE A 23 -26.13 -5.17 28.59
N LEU A 24 -26.74 -5.59 29.70
CA LEU A 24 -26.06 -6.18 30.84
C LEU A 24 -25.40 -7.48 30.34
N ALA A 25 -24.21 -7.36 29.78
CA ALA A 25 -23.36 -8.51 29.51
C ALA A 25 -22.73 -8.93 30.83
N LEU A 26 -22.81 -10.23 31.18
CA LEU A 26 -21.98 -10.78 32.24
C LEU A 26 -20.52 -10.58 31.79
N ASP A 27 -19.79 -9.76 32.50
CA ASP A 27 -18.40 -9.46 32.22
C ASP A 27 -17.51 -10.49 32.90
N VAL A 28 -16.76 -11.24 32.11
CA VAL A 28 -15.80 -12.25 32.58
C VAL A 28 -14.39 -11.69 32.40
N THR A 29 -13.54 -11.95 33.38
CA THR A 29 -12.10 -11.64 33.31
C THR A 29 -11.36 -12.88 32.79
N LEU A 30 -10.66 -12.74 31.66
CA LEU A 30 -9.74 -13.72 31.14
C LEU A 30 -8.33 -13.40 31.63
N THR A 31 -7.75 -14.31 32.41
CA THR A 31 -6.36 -14.21 32.86
C THR A 31 -5.50 -15.27 32.19
N GLY A 32 -4.21 -15.03 32.11
CA GLY A 32 -3.32 -16.06 31.58
C GLY A 32 -1.85 -15.78 31.82
N ILE A 33 -1.02 -16.73 31.41
CA ILE A 33 0.43 -16.63 31.49
C ILE A 33 1.07 -17.06 30.17
N VAL A 34 2.14 -16.38 29.78
CA VAL A 34 2.93 -16.73 28.61
C VAL A 34 4.31 -17.20 29.05
N LYS A 35 4.70 -18.38 28.59
CA LYS A 35 5.98 -19.02 28.88
C LYS A 35 6.70 -19.44 27.63
N ASP A 36 8.02 -19.61 27.70
CA ASP A 36 8.80 -20.31 26.71
C ASP A 36 8.69 -21.86 26.92
N LYS A 37 9.28 -22.63 26.02
CA LYS A 37 9.30 -24.10 26.12
C LYS A 37 10.08 -24.63 27.35
N ASN A 38 10.92 -23.80 27.98
CA ASN A 38 11.71 -24.14 29.15
C ASN A 38 10.96 -23.77 30.46
N GLY A 39 9.77 -23.17 30.33
CA GLY A 39 8.95 -22.73 31.45
C GLY A 39 9.24 -21.32 31.97
N ASN A 40 10.16 -20.58 31.34
CA ASN A 40 10.44 -19.19 31.72
C ASN A 40 9.32 -18.26 31.26
N SER A 41 8.96 -17.31 32.10
CA SER A 41 7.95 -16.29 31.80
C SER A 41 8.42 -15.30 30.74
N ILE A 42 7.54 -14.92 29.82
CA ILE A 42 7.85 -13.95 28.75
C ILE A 42 7.05 -12.69 28.98
N SER A 43 7.73 -11.58 29.23
CA SER A 43 7.14 -10.25 29.37
C SER A 43 6.95 -9.55 28.01
N ASN A 44 6.11 -8.52 28.00
CA ASN A 44 5.86 -7.70 26.79
C ASN A 44 5.31 -8.51 25.59
N VAL A 45 4.61 -9.61 25.85
CA VAL A 45 3.88 -10.36 24.81
C VAL A 45 2.53 -9.69 24.58
N LYS A 46 2.26 -9.32 23.34
CA LYS A 46 0.95 -8.80 22.95
C LYS A 46 -0.03 -9.96 22.77
N ILE A 47 -1.11 -9.93 23.52
CA ILE A 47 -2.25 -10.86 23.39
C ILE A 47 -3.37 -10.13 22.66
N ILE A 48 -3.94 -10.77 21.64
CA ILE A 48 -5.02 -10.25 20.82
C ILE A 48 -6.20 -11.21 20.87
N VAL A 49 -7.37 -10.72 21.23
CA VAL A 49 -8.64 -11.43 21.05
C VAL A 49 -9.15 -11.10 19.65
N GLN A 50 -9.16 -12.08 18.75
CA GLN A 50 -9.43 -11.82 17.34
C GLN A 50 -10.83 -11.28 17.08
N GLU A 51 -11.83 -11.83 17.73
CA GLU A 51 -13.25 -11.53 17.49
C GLU A 51 -13.66 -10.17 18.06
N SER A 52 -13.09 -9.76 19.20
CA SER A 52 -13.40 -8.47 19.84
C SER A 52 -12.37 -7.38 19.58
N ARG A 53 -11.24 -7.74 18.94
CA ARG A 53 -10.07 -6.86 18.73
C ARG A 53 -9.46 -6.28 20.01
N LYS A 54 -9.90 -6.74 21.19
CA LYS A 54 -9.29 -6.37 22.48
C LYS A 54 -7.85 -6.87 22.55
N THR A 55 -6.97 -6.08 23.15
CA THR A 55 -5.56 -6.42 23.29
C THR A 55 -5.07 -6.14 24.70
N THR A 56 -4.10 -6.91 25.18
CA THR A 56 -3.36 -6.66 26.41
C THR A 56 -1.90 -7.06 26.22
N ILE A 57 -1.05 -6.71 27.20
CA ILE A 57 0.39 -7.01 27.17
C ILE A 57 0.76 -7.73 28.46
N THR A 58 1.63 -8.75 28.40
CA THR A 58 2.11 -9.47 29.59
C THR A 58 3.05 -8.59 30.43
N ASN A 59 2.91 -8.68 31.76
CA ASN A 59 3.80 -8.05 32.73
C ASN A 59 5.15 -8.79 32.84
N GLU A 60 6.03 -8.38 33.75
CA GLU A 60 7.35 -8.98 33.97
C GLU A 60 7.31 -10.47 34.36
N LYS A 61 6.19 -10.93 34.96
CA LYS A 61 5.96 -12.33 35.31
C LYS A 61 5.34 -13.14 34.17
N GLY A 62 5.15 -12.52 32.99
CA GLY A 62 4.49 -13.15 31.84
C GLY A 62 2.98 -13.26 31.98
N GLU A 63 2.36 -12.60 32.98
CA GLU A 63 0.93 -12.65 33.24
C GLU A 63 0.20 -11.59 32.43
N PHE A 64 -1.02 -11.87 31.98
CA PHE A 64 -1.90 -10.91 31.32
C PHE A 64 -3.33 -11.01 31.88
N ILE A 65 -4.05 -9.90 31.75
CA ILE A 65 -5.44 -9.76 32.14
C ILE A 65 -6.20 -9.13 30.97
N LEU A 66 -7.37 -9.66 30.67
CA LEU A 66 -8.34 -9.09 29.73
C LEU A 66 -9.67 -9.00 30.45
N ASN A 67 -10.05 -7.79 30.80
CA ASN A 67 -11.30 -7.47 31.47
C ASN A 67 -12.44 -7.36 30.46
N HIS A 68 -13.67 -7.56 30.91
CA HIS A 68 -14.90 -7.35 30.14
C HIS A 68 -14.95 -8.13 28.83
N VAL A 69 -14.66 -9.43 28.89
CA VAL A 69 -14.81 -10.34 27.74
C VAL A 69 -16.14 -11.08 27.88
N PRO A 70 -17.12 -10.84 26.98
CA PRO A 70 -18.41 -11.53 27.05
C PRO A 70 -18.25 -13.04 26.89
N PRO A 71 -19.14 -13.87 27.48
CA PRO A 71 -19.14 -15.30 27.26
C PRO A 71 -19.23 -15.64 25.76
N GLY A 72 -18.42 -16.60 25.31
CA GLY A 72 -18.36 -16.97 23.90
C GLY A 72 -17.13 -17.77 23.53
N LYS A 73 -17.02 -18.11 22.26
CA LYS A 73 -15.85 -18.79 21.71
C LYS A 73 -14.93 -17.78 21.05
N TYR A 74 -13.67 -17.74 21.46
CA TYR A 74 -12.69 -16.77 21.02
C TYR A 74 -11.41 -17.42 20.51
N THR A 75 -10.73 -16.71 19.64
CA THR A 75 -9.39 -17.05 19.15
C THR A 75 -8.40 -16.02 19.73
N LEU A 76 -7.48 -16.49 20.54
CA LEU A 76 -6.43 -15.68 21.13
C LEU A 76 -5.13 -15.85 20.36
N VAL A 77 -4.43 -14.77 20.10
CA VAL A 77 -3.10 -14.78 19.46
C VAL A 77 -2.08 -14.12 20.37
N ALA A 78 -1.01 -14.82 20.67
CA ALA A 78 0.15 -14.31 21.39
C ALA A 78 1.28 -13.96 20.42
N ILE A 79 1.77 -12.73 20.48
CA ILE A 79 2.82 -12.20 19.58
C ILE A 79 3.93 -11.59 20.43
N SER A 80 5.15 -12.08 20.26
CA SER A 80 6.34 -11.52 20.89
C SER A 80 7.53 -11.56 19.95
N ARG A 81 8.41 -10.58 20.08
CA ARG A 81 9.66 -10.55 19.34
C ARG A 81 10.57 -11.71 19.77
N GLY A 82 11.20 -12.37 18.79
CA GLY A 82 12.09 -13.51 19.04
C GLY A 82 11.34 -14.81 19.27
N TYR A 83 10.03 -14.83 19.08
CA TYR A 83 9.18 -16.01 19.23
C TYR A 83 8.24 -16.20 18.05
N GLN A 84 7.91 -17.44 17.77
CA GLN A 84 6.83 -17.78 16.86
C GLN A 84 5.50 -17.39 17.50
N SER A 85 4.61 -16.72 16.76
CA SER A 85 3.25 -16.43 17.23
C SER A 85 2.47 -17.71 17.46
N GLU A 86 1.71 -17.77 18.54
CA GLU A 86 0.84 -18.90 18.88
C GLU A 86 -0.61 -18.46 18.87
N THR A 87 -1.48 -19.33 18.35
CA THR A 87 -2.92 -19.10 18.29
C THR A 87 -3.66 -20.23 18.98
N ILE A 88 -4.49 -19.90 19.97
CA ILE A 88 -5.34 -20.85 20.69
C ILE A 88 -6.81 -20.48 20.57
N SER A 89 -7.69 -21.47 20.55
CA SER A 89 -9.13 -21.26 20.65
C SER A 89 -9.59 -21.59 22.07
N ILE A 90 -10.32 -20.66 22.68
CA ILE A 90 -10.85 -20.79 24.05
C ILE A 90 -12.37 -20.57 24.04
N THR A 91 -13.08 -21.26 24.90
CA THR A 91 -14.49 -20.96 25.17
C THR A 91 -14.57 -20.34 26.55
N ILE A 92 -15.04 -19.09 26.62
CA ILE A 92 -15.24 -18.33 27.85
C ILE A 92 -16.67 -18.55 28.27
N GLY A 93 -16.83 -19.08 29.50
CA GLY A 93 -18.14 -19.31 30.15
C GLY A 93 -18.62 -18.06 30.90
N GLU A 94 -19.44 -18.24 31.91
CA GLU A 94 -19.96 -17.19 32.80
C GLU A 94 -19.06 -16.93 34.03
N LYS A 95 -17.90 -17.57 34.06
CA LYS A 95 -16.92 -17.44 35.14
C LYS A 95 -15.56 -17.06 34.57
N ASP A 96 -14.73 -16.46 35.44
CA ASP A 96 -13.36 -16.13 35.11
C ASP A 96 -12.59 -17.38 34.61
N GLU A 97 -11.88 -17.18 33.49
CA GLU A 97 -11.16 -18.25 32.82
C GLU A 97 -9.66 -18.01 32.89
N LYS A 98 -8.89 -19.09 32.89
CA LYS A 98 -7.42 -19.05 32.86
C LYS A 98 -6.89 -19.80 31.66
N THR A 99 -5.88 -19.20 31.02
CA THR A 99 -5.22 -19.81 29.85
C THR A 99 -3.70 -19.68 29.90
N GLN A 100 -3.02 -20.49 29.11
CA GLN A 100 -1.56 -20.46 29.02
C GLN A 100 -1.12 -20.55 27.56
N PHE A 101 -0.12 -19.74 27.21
CA PHE A 101 0.62 -19.84 25.97
C PHE A 101 2.02 -20.40 26.21
N THR A 102 2.51 -21.20 25.25
CA THR A 102 3.90 -21.69 25.24
C THR A 102 4.55 -21.31 23.92
N LEU A 103 5.31 -20.22 23.91
CA LEU A 103 5.93 -19.72 22.69
C LEU A 103 7.26 -20.43 22.40
N LEU A 104 7.50 -20.69 21.12
CA LEU A 104 8.76 -21.25 20.62
C LEU A 104 9.68 -20.11 20.18
N GLU A 105 10.94 -20.10 20.61
CA GLU A 105 11.94 -19.15 20.11
C GLU A 105 12.06 -19.25 18.59
N SER A 106 12.16 -18.08 17.94
CA SER A 106 12.31 -17.95 16.48
C SER A 106 13.08 -16.69 16.14
N SER A 107 14.11 -16.82 15.34
CA SER A 107 14.84 -15.67 14.76
C SER A 107 14.21 -15.17 13.46
N LEU A 108 13.14 -15.83 12.99
CA LEU A 108 12.44 -15.44 11.78
C LEU A 108 11.57 -14.19 12.00
N ASP A 109 11.44 -13.36 10.98
CA ASP A 109 10.49 -12.24 10.98
C ASP A 109 9.06 -12.78 10.72
N GLN A 110 8.47 -13.39 11.74
CA GLN A 110 7.10 -13.91 11.66
C GLN A 110 6.11 -12.84 12.11
N SER A 111 5.47 -12.18 11.16
CA SER A 111 4.30 -11.35 11.44
C SER A 111 3.07 -12.24 11.55
N ALA A 112 2.29 -12.09 12.61
CA ALA A 112 0.95 -12.69 12.62
C ALA A 112 0.15 -12.08 11.46
N ILE A 113 -0.37 -12.93 10.58
CA ILE A 113 -1.21 -12.49 9.46
C ILE A 113 -2.59 -12.17 10.01
N ASN A 114 -2.72 -10.96 10.53
CA ASN A 114 -4.02 -10.39 10.86
C ASN A 114 -4.41 -9.43 9.74
N VAL A 115 -5.21 -9.89 8.79
CA VAL A 115 -5.67 -9.07 7.66
C VAL A 115 -6.90 -8.28 8.09
N THR A 116 -6.79 -6.98 8.04
CA THR A 116 -7.79 -6.03 8.56
C THR A 116 -9.17 -6.14 7.90
N ALA A 117 -9.25 -6.66 6.66
CA ALA A 117 -10.49 -6.70 5.90
C ALA A 117 -11.25 -8.04 5.95
N LYS A 118 -10.78 -9.04 6.70
CA LYS A 118 -11.47 -10.33 6.83
C LYS A 118 -12.09 -10.48 8.21
N SER A 119 -13.28 -11.10 8.26
CA SER A 119 -13.93 -11.51 9.52
C SER A 119 -13.15 -12.57 10.29
N THR A 120 -12.23 -13.25 9.61
CA THR A 120 -11.40 -14.31 10.15
C THR A 120 -9.94 -13.94 10.01
N ASN A 121 -9.28 -13.76 11.15
CA ASN A 121 -7.84 -13.68 11.15
C ASN A 121 -7.27 -15.03 10.75
N SER A 122 -6.46 -15.03 9.70
CA SER A 122 -5.78 -16.21 9.18
C SER A 122 -4.32 -16.15 9.57
N ASP A 123 -3.71 -17.26 9.89
CA ASP A 123 -2.26 -17.37 9.99
C ASP A 123 -1.64 -17.65 8.60
N PHE A 124 -0.32 -17.70 8.53
CA PHE A 124 0.40 -17.97 7.28
C PHE A 124 -0.05 -19.28 6.60
N LEU A 125 -0.40 -20.32 7.38
CA LEU A 125 -0.80 -21.63 6.86
C LEU A 125 -2.28 -21.71 6.47
N THR A 126 -3.12 -20.81 6.99
CA THR A 126 -4.59 -20.88 6.82
C THR A 126 -5.18 -19.78 5.96
N ALA A 127 -4.39 -18.78 5.56
CA ALA A 127 -4.86 -17.74 4.67
C ALA A 127 -5.17 -18.31 3.27
N PRO A 128 -6.41 -18.18 2.74
CA PRO A 128 -6.79 -18.80 1.47
C PRO A 128 -6.19 -18.11 0.24
N GLN A 129 -5.63 -16.93 0.38
CA GLN A 129 -4.94 -16.18 -0.68
C GLN A 129 -3.46 -16.01 -0.32
N PRO A 130 -2.55 -15.85 -1.30
CA PRO A 130 -1.18 -15.46 -1.04
C PRO A 130 -1.13 -14.06 -0.42
N ILE A 131 -0.80 -13.98 0.87
CA ILE A 131 -0.75 -12.73 1.63
C ILE A 131 0.64 -12.58 2.25
N THR A 132 1.19 -11.36 2.15
CA THR A 132 2.40 -10.95 2.86
C THR A 132 2.07 -9.77 3.76
N VAL A 133 2.51 -9.82 5.01
CA VAL A 133 2.38 -8.72 5.96
C VAL A 133 3.77 -8.27 6.35
N LEU A 134 4.09 -7.00 6.10
CA LEU A 134 5.31 -6.35 6.55
C LEU A 134 4.98 -5.50 7.78
N SER A 135 5.60 -5.76 8.90
CA SER A 135 5.36 -5.01 10.16
C SER A 135 6.60 -4.96 11.04
N GLY A 136 6.59 -4.11 12.07
CA GLY A 136 7.64 -3.98 13.06
C GLY A 136 9.04 -3.80 12.45
N ARG A 137 10.05 -4.42 13.01
CA ARG A 137 11.46 -4.31 12.58
C ARG A 137 11.70 -4.74 11.12
N GLN A 138 10.93 -5.68 10.59
CA GLN A 138 11.03 -6.05 9.18
C GLN A 138 10.65 -4.86 8.28
N LEU A 139 9.55 -4.21 8.59
CA LEU A 139 9.11 -3.01 7.88
C LEU A 139 10.14 -1.88 8.04
N ASP A 140 10.64 -1.63 9.25
CA ASP A 140 11.60 -0.55 9.52
C ASP A 140 12.91 -0.71 8.73
N ARG A 141 13.44 -1.94 8.65
CA ARG A 141 14.62 -2.25 7.83
C ARG A 141 14.37 -2.05 6.33
N GLN A 142 13.16 -2.38 5.85
CA GLN A 142 12.81 -2.31 4.42
C GLN A 142 12.27 -0.94 3.98
N ARG A 143 11.98 -0.04 4.91
CA ARG A 143 11.57 1.33 4.57
C ARG A 143 12.65 2.03 3.75
N GLY A 144 12.28 2.54 2.60
CA GLY A 144 13.12 3.34 1.72
C GLY A 144 12.62 4.78 1.59
N GLU A 145 12.89 5.39 0.46
CA GLU A 145 12.50 6.77 0.17
C GLU A 145 10.98 6.97 0.14
N THR A 146 10.22 5.97 -0.31
CA THR A 146 8.75 6.01 -0.34
C THR A 146 8.16 4.86 0.48
N ALA A 147 6.89 4.96 0.85
CA ALA A 147 6.17 3.87 1.51
C ALA A 147 6.18 2.57 0.69
N MET A 148 6.08 2.68 -0.63
CA MET A 148 6.08 1.53 -1.55
C MET A 148 7.46 0.89 -1.73
N SER A 149 8.55 1.56 -1.38
CA SER A 149 9.90 0.97 -1.43
C SER A 149 10.01 -0.28 -0.55
N ALA A 150 9.29 -0.32 0.57
CA ALA A 150 9.32 -1.43 1.52
C ALA A 150 8.83 -2.76 0.91
N ILE A 151 7.95 -2.73 -0.08
CA ILE A 151 7.35 -3.94 -0.66
C ILE A 151 8.21 -4.62 -1.73
N ASN A 152 9.26 -3.97 -2.22
CA ASN A 152 10.11 -4.47 -3.32
C ASN A 152 10.76 -5.83 -3.05
N ASN A 153 10.96 -6.16 -1.77
CA ASN A 153 11.54 -7.44 -1.36
C ASN A 153 10.51 -8.58 -1.22
N THR A 154 9.25 -8.31 -1.56
CA THR A 154 8.20 -9.34 -1.55
C THR A 154 8.17 -10.07 -2.91
N PRO A 155 8.14 -11.42 -2.95
CA PRO A 155 7.97 -12.17 -4.19
C PRO A 155 6.69 -11.79 -4.93
N GLY A 156 6.75 -11.69 -6.26
CA GLY A 156 5.64 -11.27 -7.12
C GLY A 156 5.27 -9.80 -7.04
N VAL A 157 6.02 -8.98 -6.27
CA VAL A 157 5.75 -7.56 -6.08
C VAL A 157 6.96 -6.72 -6.49
N SER A 158 6.74 -5.69 -7.30
CA SER A 158 7.72 -4.71 -7.75
C SER A 158 7.16 -3.32 -7.64
N ASN A 159 7.98 -2.32 -7.94
CA ASN A 159 7.54 -0.93 -8.03
C ASN A 159 7.89 -0.32 -9.39
N LEU A 160 6.95 0.41 -9.95
CA LEU A 160 7.21 1.38 -11.00
C LEU A 160 7.65 2.68 -10.33
N THR A 161 8.82 3.20 -10.69
CA THR A 161 9.37 4.42 -10.08
C THR A 161 9.50 5.55 -11.10
N THR A 162 9.20 6.77 -10.67
CA THR A 162 9.33 8.00 -11.44
C THR A 162 9.92 9.07 -10.52
N GLY A 163 11.24 9.15 -10.46
CA GLY A 163 11.95 10.07 -9.55
C GLY A 163 11.85 9.68 -8.06
N SER A 164 12.23 10.62 -7.18
CA SER A 164 12.29 10.40 -5.72
C SER A 164 10.92 10.37 -5.03
N GLY A 165 9.88 10.90 -5.67
CA GLY A 165 8.55 11.08 -5.07
C GLY A 165 7.50 10.07 -5.49
N THR A 166 7.68 9.40 -6.64
CA THR A 166 6.66 8.55 -7.23
C THR A 166 7.07 7.09 -7.21
N SER A 167 6.23 6.26 -6.59
CA SER A 167 6.40 4.81 -6.58
C SER A 167 5.02 4.14 -6.57
N LYS A 168 4.79 3.21 -7.51
CA LYS A 168 3.55 2.47 -7.65
C LYS A 168 3.78 0.97 -7.54
N PRO A 169 2.91 0.22 -6.84
CA PRO A 169 3.06 -1.22 -6.75
C PRO A 169 2.74 -1.88 -8.09
N ILE A 170 3.51 -2.91 -8.41
CA ILE A 170 3.24 -3.87 -9.48
C ILE A 170 3.10 -5.24 -8.82
N ILE A 171 1.97 -5.90 -9.02
CA ILE A 171 1.72 -7.24 -8.49
C ILE A 171 1.54 -8.18 -9.68
N ARG A 172 2.42 -9.18 -9.81
CA ARG A 172 2.38 -10.19 -10.87
C ARG A 172 2.30 -9.58 -12.29
N GLY A 173 3.00 -8.46 -12.50
CA GLY A 173 3.02 -7.74 -13.79
C GLY A 173 1.84 -6.78 -14.01
N LEU A 174 0.91 -6.66 -13.08
CA LEU A 174 -0.21 -5.72 -13.14
C LEU A 174 0.05 -4.50 -12.26
N THR A 175 -0.28 -3.30 -12.74
CA THR A 175 -0.07 -2.01 -12.05
C THR A 175 -1.18 -1.02 -12.34
N GLY A 176 -1.08 0.15 -11.75
CA GLY A 176 -2.00 1.28 -11.92
C GLY A 176 -3.41 0.90 -11.50
N GLN A 177 -4.34 0.99 -12.41
CA GLN A 177 -5.76 0.72 -12.16
C GLN A 177 -6.11 -0.77 -11.92
N ARG A 178 -5.14 -1.69 -11.97
CA ARG A 178 -5.33 -3.12 -11.73
C ARG A 178 -4.78 -3.59 -10.38
N VAL A 179 -4.12 -2.68 -9.65
CA VAL A 179 -3.65 -2.91 -8.28
C VAL A 179 -4.29 -1.87 -7.38
N LEU A 180 -5.14 -2.33 -6.48
CA LEU A 180 -5.81 -1.43 -5.55
C LEU A 180 -4.87 -1.08 -4.40
N VAL A 181 -4.61 0.21 -4.19
CA VAL A 181 -3.90 0.70 -3.02
C VAL A 181 -4.90 1.28 -2.03
N MET A 182 -4.72 0.95 -0.77
CA MET A 182 -5.60 1.36 0.33
C MET A 182 -4.80 1.92 1.50
N THR A 183 -5.43 2.77 2.28
CA THR A 183 -4.94 3.21 3.59
C THR A 183 -6.03 2.99 4.62
N ASP A 184 -5.73 2.15 5.64
CA ASP A 184 -6.68 1.78 6.70
C ASP A 184 -7.98 1.17 6.15
N GLY A 185 -7.90 0.39 5.07
CA GLY A 185 -9.06 -0.19 4.40
C GLY A 185 -9.80 0.74 3.44
N ILE A 186 -9.42 2.01 3.35
CA ILE A 186 -10.03 3.00 2.45
C ILE A 186 -9.18 3.15 1.19
N ARG A 187 -9.84 3.08 0.03
CA ARG A 187 -9.21 3.20 -1.30
C ARG A 187 -8.46 4.51 -1.44
N GLN A 188 -7.27 4.45 -2.05
CA GLN A 188 -6.52 5.61 -2.53
C GLN A 188 -6.82 5.81 -4.01
N GLU A 189 -7.34 6.98 -4.33
CA GLU A 189 -7.69 7.34 -5.69
C GLU A 189 -6.62 8.27 -6.29
N GLU A 190 -6.73 8.54 -7.58
CA GLU A 190 -5.91 9.48 -8.35
C GLU A 190 -4.61 8.90 -8.91
N GLN A 191 -3.96 7.94 -8.26
CA GLN A 191 -2.76 7.26 -8.75
C GLN A 191 -2.94 6.56 -10.12
N GLN A 192 -4.16 6.29 -10.50
CA GLN A 192 -4.55 5.55 -11.70
C GLN A 192 -4.47 6.36 -12.99
N PHE A 193 -4.39 7.68 -12.92
CA PHE A 193 -4.48 8.54 -14.11
C PHE A 193 -3.22 8.53 -14.97
N GLY A 194 -2.03 8.35 -14.41
CA GLY A 194 -0.78 8.31 -15.16
C GLY A 194 0.33 7.58 -14.42
N ASP A 195 1.38 7.19 -15.12
CA ASP A 195 2.54 6.51 -14.52
C ASP A 195 3.38 7.45 -13.63
N ASP A 196 3.24 8.72 -13.81
CA ASP A 196 3.83 9.81 -13.04
C ASP A 196 3.03 10.19 -11.79
N HIS A 197 1.78 9.68 -11.65
CA HIS A 197 0.95 9.90 -10.49
C HIS A 197 1.36 8.99 -9.33
N THR A 198 1.81 9.59 -8.23
CA THR A 198 2.26 8.84 -7.05
C THR A 198 1.10 8.26 -6.25
N VAL A 199 1.39 7.19 -5.50
CA VAL A 199 0.52 6.76 -4.40
C VAL A 199 0.76 7.68 -3.21
N GLU A 200 -0.27 8.36 -2.75
CA GLU A 200 -0.19 9.43 -1.75
C GLU A 200 -0.20 8.88 -0.32
N LEU A 201 0.92 8.31 0.10
CA LEU A 201 1.11 7.67 1.40
C LEU A 201 2.22 8.35 2.20
N ASP A 202 2.00 8.44 3.51
CA ASP A 202 3.05 8.81 4.46
C ASP A 202 4.06 7.64 4.60
N SER A 203 5.36 7.93 4.56
CA SER A 203 6.41 6.93 4.72
C SER A 203 6.82 6.65 6.17
N PHE A 204 6.38 7.46 7.15
CA PHE A 204 6.78 7.32 8.56
C PHE A 204 5.74 6.58 9.41
N ASN A 205 4.52 7.05 9.43
CA ASN A 205 3.47 6.58 10.34
C ASN A 205 2.77 5.33 9.79
N ILE A 206 3.54 4.27 9.53
CA ILE A 206 3.04 2.99 9.02
C ILE A 206 3.27 1.91 10.07
N GLN A 207 2.20 1.30 10.54
CA GLN A 207 2.21 0.18 11.47
C GLN A 207 2.50 -1.14 10.74
N LYS A 208 1.84 -1.37 9.58
CA LYS A 208 2.02 -2.55 8.74
C LYS A 208 1.58 -2.30 7.30
N ILE A 209 2.09 -3.10 6.39
CA ILE A 209 1.65 -3.16 4.99
C ILE A 209 1.17 -4.58 4.70
N GLU A 210 -0.07 -4.71 4.27
CA GLU A 210 -0.69 -5.96 3.87
C GLU A 210 -0.70 -6.04 2.34
N ILE A 211 -0.16 -7.09 1.77
CA ILE A 211 -0.07 -7.31 0.32
C ILE A 211 -0.81 -8.59 -0.01
N ILE A 212 -1.92 -8.47 -0.73
CA ILE A 212 -2.74 -9.59 -1.19
C ILE A 212 -2.46 -9.76 -2.69
N ARG A 213 -2.01 -10.93 -3.09
CA ARG A 213 -1.73 -11.25 -4.49
C ARG A 213 -2.89 -12.03 -5.10
N GLY A 214 -3.26 -11.68 -6.33
CA GLY A 214 -4.46 -12.19 -6.99
C GLY A 214 -5.71 -11.36 -6.72
N PRO A 215 -6.86 -11.67 -7.38
CA PRO A 215 -8.04 -10.82 -7.33
C PRO A 215 -8.60 -10.63 -5.93
N GLY A 216 -8.63 -9.37 -5.48
CA GLY A 216 -9.23 -8.94 -4.22
C GLY A 216 -10.64 -8.34 -4.39
N SER A 217 -11.20 -8.37 -5.58
CA SER A 217 -12.42 -7.63 -5.94
C SER A 217 -13.64 -8.01 -5.12
N LEU A 218 -13.70 -9.20 -4.55
CA LEU A 218 -14.81 -9.63 -3.70
C LEU A 218 -14.96 -8.72 -2.47
N LEU A 219 -13.89 -8.50 -1.73
CA LEU A 219 -13.93 -7.69 -0.49
C LEU A 219 -13.74 -6.20 -0.77
N TYR A 220 -12.91 -5.86 -1.75
CA TYR A 220 -12.42 -4.50 -1.96
C TYR A 220 -13.03 -3.80 -3.18
N GLY A 221 -13.81 -4.53 -3.99
CA GLY A 221 -14.49 -4.00 -5.18
C GLY A 221 -13.60 -3.88 -6.42
N SER A 222 -13.95 -2.94 -7.28
CA SER A 222 -13.26 -2.67 -8.56
C SER A 222 -11.76 -2.42 -8.38
N ASP A 223 -10.98 -2.70 -9.45
CA ASP A 223 -9.57 -2.32 -9.58
C ASP A 223 -8.57 -3.21 -8.82
N ALA A 224 -9.04 -4.28 -8.15
CA ALA A 224 -8.22 -5.26 -7.46
C ALA A 224 -8.00 -6.53 -8.30
N LEU A 225 -7.63 -6.40 -9.59
CA LEU A 225 -7.42 -7.54 -10.51
C LEU A 225 -6.10 -8.26 -10.24
N GLY A 226 -5.03 -7.51 -10.02
CA GLY A 226 -3.69 -8.03 -9.71
C GLY A 226 -3.49 -8.29 -8.23
N GLY A 227 -4.15 -7.49 -7.40
CA GLY A 227 -4.03 -7.58 -5.96
C GLY A 227 -4.36 -6.29 -5.24
N VAL A 228 -4.10 -6.31 -3.94
CA VAL A 228 -4.34 -5.18 -3.03
C VAL A 228 -3.09 -4.92 -2.20
N VAL A 229 -2.72 -3.65 -2.05
CA VAL A 229 -1.74 -3.17 -1.07
C VAL A 229 -2.47 -2.29 -0.08
N ASN A 230 -2.63 -2.76 1.17
CA ASN A 230 -3.30 -2.02 2.23
C ASN A 230 -2.27 -1.55 3.26
N VAL A 231 -2.08 -0.25 3.36
CA VAL A 231 -1.17 0.38 4.33
C VAL A 231 -1.96 0.76 5.57
N ILE A 232 -1.66 0.12 6.68
CA ILE A 232 -2.27 0.43 7.98
C ILE A 232 -1.36 1.43 8.71
N ARG A 233 -1.91 2.59 9.02
CA ARG A 233 -1.20 3.65 9.74
C ARG A 233 -1.22 3.42 11.25
N ASP A 234 -0.26 4.04 11.93
CA ASP A 234 -0.31 4.18 13.38
C ASP A 234 -1.52 5.04 13.77
N LYS A 235 -2.36 4.52 14.66
CA LYS A 235 -3.56 5.19 15.19
C LYS A 235 -3.41 5.53 16.67
N ALA A 236 -4.39 6.24 17.20
CA ALA A 236 -4.57 6.44 18.63
C ALA A 236 -4.59 5.08 19.36
N PRO A 237 -3.80 4.87 20.43
CA PRO A 237 -3.85 3.64 21.20
C PRO A 237 -5.15 3.60 22.04
N LEU A 238 -5.90 2.51 21.94
CA LEU A 238 -7.18 2.34 22.64
C LEU A 238 -7.05 1.59 23.97
N SER A 239 -6.09 0.67 24.08
CA SER A 239 -5.84 -0.05 25.34
C SER A 239 -5.23 0.87 26.38
N GLU A 240 -5.70 0.81 27.63
CA GLU A 240 -5.10 1.51 28.77
C GLU A 240 -3.87 0.77 29.31
N GLU A 241 -3.86 -0.56 29.22
CA GLU A 241 -2.80 -1.38 29.78
C GLU A 241 -1.51 -1.28 28.96
N GLY A 242 -0.42 -0.92 29.62
CA GLY A 242 0.91 -0.80 29.03
C GLY A 242 1.08 0.39 28.06
N ILE A 243 0.09 1.28 27.97
CA ILE A 243 0.17 2.51 27.17
C ILE A 243 0.36 3.71 28.09
N PRO A 244 1.41 4.52 27.91
CA PRO A 244 1.62 5.73 28.67
C PRO A 244 0.48 6.73 28.46
N LYS A 245 0.19 7.55 29.47
CA LYS A 245 -0.73 8.67 29.31
C LYS A 245 -0.22 9.65 28.26
N MET A 246 1.10 9.82 28.17
CA MET A 246 1.73 10.63 27.15
C MET A 246 3.10 10.09 26.78
N ALA A 247 3.29 9.77 25.52
CA ALA A 247 4.57 9.37 24.91
C ALA A 247 4.74 10.01 23.54
N GLY A 248 5.93 9.90 23.00
CA GLY A 248 6.21 10.36 21.65
C GLY A 248 7.37 9.65 21.00
N ILE A 249 7.59 9.97 19.74
CA ILE A 249 8.69 9.46 18.94
C ILE A 249 9.20 10.55 18.01
N PHE A 250 10.51 10.68 17.95
CA PHE A 250 11.21 11.48 16.95
C PHE A 250 11.97 10.54 16.03
N ASN A 251 11.81 10.70 14.71
CA ASN A 251 12.57 9.95 13.70
C ASN A 251 13.30 10.92 12.77
N SER A 252 14.53 10.57 12.39
CA SER A 252 15.35 11.30 11.43
C SER A 252 15.97 10.31 10.45
N ASN A 253 15.81 10.55 9.15
CA ASN A 253 16.37 9.73 8.08
C ASN A 253 17.13 10.60 7.11
N SER A 254 18.36 10.23 6.77
CA SER A 254 19.21 10.90 5.76
C SER A 254 19.66 9.91 4.69
N TYR A 255 19.61 10.35 3.43
CA TYR A 255 19.93 9.57 2.25
C TYR A 255 21.01 10.29 1.43
N SER A 256 22.11 9.61 1.14
CA SER A 256 23.25 10.26 0.47
C SER A 256 23.05 10.48 -1.02
N ASN A 257 22.31 9.60 -1.70
CA ASN A 257 22.19 9.62 -3.17
C ASN A 257 21.59 10.91 -3.70
N ASN A 258 20.44 11.29 -3.17
CA ASN A 258 19.69 12.48 -3.56
C ASN A 258 19.72 13.58 -2.50
N LYS A 259 20.62 13.48 -1.51
CA LYS A 259 20.73 14.42 -0.39
C LYS A 259 19.38 14.64 0.30
N GLN A 260 18.63 13.55 0.49
CA GLN A 260 17.32 13.62 1.11
C GLN A 260 17.45 13.61 2.63
N ASP A 261 16.81 14.57 3.26
CA ASP A 261 16.57 14.59 4.71
C ASP A 261 15.09 14.49 4.99
N ALA A 262 14.75 13.67 5.98
CA ALA A 262 13.37 13.45 6.39
C ALA A 262 13.27 13.35 7.90
N GLY A 263 12.31 14.05 8.50
CA GLY A 263 12.06 14.05 9.93
C GLY A 263 10.58 13.81 10.23
N ASN A 264 10.31 13.11 11.32
CA ASN A 264 8.96 12.87 11.84
C ASN A 264 8.94 13.07 13.34
N PHE A 265 7.91 13.73 13.83
CA PHE A 265 7.59 13.85 15.24
C PHE A 265 6.14 13.40 15.45
N ALA A 266 5.92 12.54 16.45
CA ALA A 266 4.60 12.11 16.85
C ALA A 266 4.46 12.07 18.37
N ILE A 267 3.28 12.45 18.85
CA ILE A 267 2.85 12.29 20.25
C ILE A 267 1.61 11.40 20.27
N TYR A 268 1.49 10.57 21.30
CA TYR A 268 0.37 9.66 21.48
C TYR A 268 0.20 9.28 22.95
N GLY A 269 -0.97 8.79 23.28
CA GLY A 269 -1.26 8.32 24.64
C GLY A 269 -2.69 7.83 24.78
N ASN A 270 -3.00 7.33 25.98
CA ASN A 270 -4.35 6.94 26.38
C ASN A 270 -4.68 7.55 27.74
N LEU A 271 -5.86 8.15 27.82
CA LEU A 271 -6.41 8.78 29.05
C LEU A 271 -7.75 8.13 29.34
N ASN A 272 -7.78 7.09 30.19
CA ASN A 272 -9.00 6.39 30.63
C ASN A 272 -9.87 5.93 29.44
N GLY A 273 -9.28 5.17 28.52
CA GLY A 273 -9.96 4.65 27.32
C GLY A 273 -10.04 5.62 26.14
N PHE A 274 -9.74 6.92 26.35
CA PHE A 274 -9.61 7.90 25.29
C PHE A 274 -8.20 7.89 24.73
N GLY A 275 -8.03 7.32 23.56
CA GLY A 275 -6.77 7.32 22.83
C GLY A 275 -6.61 8.57 21.98
N TYR A 276 -5.37 9.05 21.86
CA TYR A 276 -5.02 10.15 20.96
C TYR A 276 -3.65 9.94 20.32
N ARG A 277 -3.48 10.46 19.11
CA ARG A 277 -2.21 10.53 18.39
C ARG A 277 -2.21 11.74 17.47
N ALA A 278 -1.09 12.45 17.41
CA ALA A 278 -0.83 13.48 16.41
C ALA A 278 0.59 13.34 15.89
N SER A 279 0.78 13.57 14.59
CA SER A 279 2.11 13.52 13.99
C SER A 279 2.28 14.56 12.89
N SER A 280 3.53 14.97 12.71
CA SER A 280 3.96 15.83 11.62
C SER A 280 5.30 15.35 11.09
N ASN A 281 5.43 15.25 9.77
CA ASN A 281 6.70 14.94 9.15
C ASN A 281 6.96 15.79 7.91
N SER A 282 8.23 15.88 7.56
CA SER A 282 8.69 16.63 6.42
C SER A 282 9.82 15.86 5.76
N ARG A 283 9.88 15.92 4.44
CA ARG A 283 10.88 15.28 3.60
C ARG A 283 11.30 16.25 2.49
N LYS A 284 12.61 16.39 2.29
CA LYS A 284 13.18 17.19 1.21
C LYS A 284 14.26 16.37 0.50
N ALA A 285 14.08 16.13 -0.79
CA ALA A 285 15.04 15.44 -1.64
C ALA A 285 15.60 16.40 -2.68
N GLY A 286 16.90 16.33 -2.92
CA GLY A 286 17.57 16.98 -4.02
C GLY A 286 17.51 16.12 -5.30
N LYS A 287 18.47 16.35 -6.18
CA LYS A 287 18.56 15.65 -7.46
C LYS A 287 19.14 14.25 -7.29
N ILE A 288 18.61 13.28 -8.04
CA ILE A 288 19.07 11.90 -8.06
C ILE A 288 20.47 11.82 -8.68
N THR A 289 21.37 11.09 -8.04
CA THR A 289 22.70 10.80 -8.54
C THR A 289 22.78 9.37 -9.08
N THR A 290 23.10 9.23 -10.35
CA THR A 290 23.42 7.96 -11.00
C THR A 290 24.93 7.73 -11.04
N PRO A 291 25.42 6.54 -11.36
CA PRO A 291 26.85 6.32 -11.55
C PRO A 291 27.51 7.24 -12.61
N ASN A 292 26.71 7.73 -13.58
CA ASN A 292 27.18 8.58 -14.66
C ASN A 292 26.94 10.10 -14.44
N GLY A 293 26.46 10.48 -13.27
CA GLY A 293 26.19 11.88 -12.94
C GLY A 293 24.79 12.16 -12.40
N THR A 294 24.48 13.40 -12.16
CA THR A 294 23.24 13.84 -11.50
C THR A 294 22.15 14.15 -12.53
N LEU A 295 20.96 13.57 -12.31
CA LEU A 295 19.80 13.81 -13.16
C LEU A 295 19.24 15.21 -12.92
N ARG A 296 18.75 15.85 -13.98
CA ARG A 296 18.06 17.14 -13.89
C ARG A 296 16.65 16.93 -13.37
N ASN A 297 16.06 17.95 -12.78
CA ASN A 297 14.64 18.04 -12.45
C ASN A 297 14.07 16.78 -11.74
N THR A 298 14.69 16.38 -10.62
CA THR A 298 14.26 15.19 -9.83
C THR A 298 14.11 15.50 -8.34
N GLY A 299 14.05 16.80 -7.98
CA GLY A 299 13.87 17.24 -6.60
C GLY A 299 12.45 17.06 -6.08
N MET A 300 12.29 17.07 -4.75
CA MET A 300 11.00 16.93 -4.12
C MET A 300 10.98 17.55 -2.72
N ILE A 301 9.83 18.14 -2.36
CA ILE A 301 9.51 18.57 -1.00
C ILE A 301 8.14 18.01 -0.64
N GLU A 302 8.03 17.44 0.56
CA GLU A 302 6.80 16.84 1.06
C GLU A 302 6.59 17.19 2.53
N LYS A 303 5.34 17.43 2.93
CA LYS A 303 4.91 17.62 4.32
C LYS A 303 3.64 16.82 4.56
N ASN A 304 3.62 16.07 5.65
CA ASN A 304 2.46 15.30 6.08
C ASN A 304 2.09 15.68 7.51
N GLN A 305 0.81 15.70 7.79
CA GLN A 305 0.24 15.89 9.11
C GLN A 305 -0.86 14.87 9.31
N SER A 306 -0.96 14.28 10.50
CA SER A 306 -2.05 13.39 10.83
C SER A 306 -2.47 13.54 12.29
N ALA A 307 -3.76 13.33 12.54
CA ALA A 307 -4.34 13.24 13.85
C ALA A 307 -5.31 12.06 13.92
N SER A 308 -5.34 11.39 15.06
CA SER A 308 -6.24 10.28 15.35
C SER A 308 -6.71 10.38 16.78
N ILE A 309 -8.01 10.24 16.99
CA ILE A 309 -8.63 10.07 18.31
C ILE A 309 -9.49 8.81 18.27
N GLY A 310 -9.69 8.20 19.42
CA GLY A 310 -10.54 7.04 19.53
C GLY A 310 -10.99 6.75 20.93
N LEU A 311 -12.06 5.98 21.04
CA LEU A 311 -12.61 5.45 22.29
C LEU A 311 -12.78 3.96 22.18
N ASP A 312 -12.53 3.26 23.27
CA ASP A 312 -12.76 1.84 23.47
C ASP A 312 -13.73 1.63 24.62
N GLY A 313 -14.56 0.61 24.53
CA GLY A 313 -15.51 0.22 25.54
C GLY A 313 -16.04 -1.18 25.31
N ASP A 314 -16.96 -1.65 26.15
CA ASP A 314 -17.54 -2.99 26.06
C ASP A 314 -18.41 -3.18 24.81
N TRP A 315 -18.94 -2.09 24.28
CA TRP A 315 -19.73 -2.04 23.06
C TRP A 315 -18.89 -2.17 21.78
N GLY A 316 -17.55 -2.00 21.90
CA GLY A 316 -16.62 -1.94 20.77
C GLY A 316 -15.77 -0.69 20.80
N ASN A 317 -15.38 -0.19 19.63
CA ASN A 317 -14.52 1.00 19.53
C ASN A 317 -14.85 1.86 18.31
N PHE A 318 -14.37 3.11 18.34
CA PHE A 318 -14.32 3.94 17.16
C PHE A 318 -13.02 4.74 17.07
N TYR A 319 -12.70 5.16 15.84
CA TYR A 319 -11.64 6.11 15.51
C TYR A 319 -12.16 7.24 14.64
N LEU A 320 -11.64 8.41 14.83
CA LEU A 320 -11.72 9.52 13.89
C LEU A 320 -10.30 9.93 13.53
N ASP A 321 -9.96 9.75 12.27
CA ASP A 321 -8.64 10.01 11.72
C ASP A 321 -8.69 11.18 10.74
N SER A 322 -7.67 12.02 10.74
CA SER A 322 -7.45 13.07 9.77
C SER A 322 -6.03 12.97 9.22
N PHE A 323 -5.86 13.24 7.94
CA PHE A 323 -4.58 13.23 7.26
C PHE A 323 -4.52 14.35 6.23
N LYS A 324 -3.38 15.03 6.17
CA LYS A 324 -3.07 16.05 5.16
C LYS A 324 -1.67 15.82 4.63
N ARG A 325 -1.52 15.83 3.30
CA ARG A 325 -0.25 15.76 2.59
C ARG A 325 -0.14 16.87 1.57
N GLU A 326 0.98 17.54 1.58
CA GLU A 326 1.39 18.51 0.58
C GLU A 326 2.71 18.06 -0.03
N GLN A 327 2.77 17.98 -1.36
CA GLN A 327 3.98 17.60 -2.07
C GLN A 327 4.18 18.50 -3.28
N THR A 328 5.43 18.91 -3.49
CA THR A 328 5.90 19.46 -4.76
C THR A 328 7.02 18.57 -5.24
N GLN A 329 6.90 18.05 -6.45
CA GLN A 329 7.93 17.20 -7.07
C GLN A 329 8.24 17.65 -8.47
N ASP A 330 9.51 17.57 -8.82
CA ASP A 330 9.98 17.78 -10.18
C ASP A 330 9.99 16.43 -10.90
N LEU A 331 9.65 16.43 -12.18
CA LEU A 331 9.66 15.25 -13.04
C LEU A 331 10.79 15.36 -14.06
N LEU A 332 11.59 14.31 -14.16
CA LEU A 332 12.60 14.20 -15.19
C LEU A 332 11.92 14.11 -16.56
N ASP A 333 12.18 15.08 -17.40
CA ASP A 333 11.72 15.10 -18.77
C ASP A 333 12.74 14.48 -19.72
N ASN A 334 12.29 13.95 -20.85
CA ASN A 334 13.19 13.41 -21.87
C ASN A 334 13.96 14.56 -22.54
N PRO A 335 15.27 14.66 -22.35
CA PRO A 335 16.03 15.78 -22.89
C PRO A 335 16.08 15.82 -24.42
N ASN A 336 15.73 14.71 -25.09
CA ASN A 336 15.70 14.61 -26.55
C ASN A 336 14.38 15.09 -27.14
N GLU A 337 13.28 15.08 -26.35
CA GLU A 337 11.94 15.47 -26.81
C GLU A 337 11.67 16.95 -26.55
N ASN A 338 12.13 17.48 -25.42
CA ASN A 338 11.84 18.84 -25.02
C ASN A 338 13.06 19.51 -24.32
N PRO A 339 14.11 19.90 -25.04
CA PRO A 339 15.29 20.48 -24.44
C PRO A 339 14.96 21.76 -23.67
N GLY A 340 15.21 21.77 -22.38
CA GLY A 340 15.03 22.95 -21.51
C GLY A 340 13.65 23.15 -20.90
N ALA A 341 12.66 22.32 -21.22
CA ALA A 341 11.40 22.28 -20.49
C ALA A 341 11.61 21.63 -19.11
N THR A 342 10.81 22.04 -18.15
CA THR A 342 10.76 21.40 -16.83
C THR A 342 9.31 21.24 -16.40
N VAL A 343 8.96 20.02 -16.00
CA VAL A 343 7.64 19.69 -15.46
C VAL A 343 7.73 19.53 -13.97
N SER A 344 6.82 20.13 -13.23
CA SER A 344 6.66 19.93 -11.80
C SER A 344 5.20 19.71 -11.44
N GLN A 345 4.96 18.94 -10.38
CA GLN A 345 3.62 18.65 -9.88
C GLN A 345 3.48 19.16 -8.45
N LYS A 346 2.34 19.80 -8.17
CA LYS A 346 1.92 20.15 -6.82
C LYS A 346 0.70 19.33 -6.45
N LEU A 347 0.80 18.63 -5.34
CA LEU A 347 -0.21 17.71 -4.83
C LEU A 347 -0.69 18.16 -3.46
N LEU A 348 -1.99 18.15 -3.25
CA LEU A 348 -2.63 18.30 -1.94
C LEU A 348 -3.61 17.15 -1.76
N HIS A 349 -3.38 16.34 -0.75
CA HIS A 349 -4.30 15.28 -0.35
C HIS A 349 -4.77 15.51 1.08
N GLU A 350 -6.07 15.60 1.26
CA GLU A 350 -6.73 15.70 2.56
C GLU A 350 -7.70 14.51 2.70
N LYS A 351 -7.69 13.87 3.87
CA LYS A 351 -8.53 12.72 4.17
C LYS A 351 -9.06 12.82 5.59
N SER A 352 -10.36 12.58 5.75
CA SER A 352 -11.01 12.31 7.03
C SER A 352 -11.63 10.92 6.98
N HIS A 353 -11.44 10.13 8.02
CA HIS A 353 -11.93 8.76 8.11
C HIS A 353 -12.52 8.50 9.49
N PHE A 354 -13.75 8.07 9.51
CA PHE A 354 -14.44 7.53 10.69
C PHE A 354 -14.53 6.02 10.54
N HIS A 355 -14.07 5.28 11.53
CA HIS A 355 -14.17 3.85 11.63
C HIS A 355 -14.80 3.47 12.97
N SER A 356 -15.73 2.53 12.97
CA SER A 356 -16.29 1.96 14.20
C SER A 356 -16.48 0.47 14.09
N PHE A 357 -16.34 -0.19 15.23
CA PHE A 357 -16.51 -1.63 15.38
C PHE A 357 -17.38 -1.91 16.59
N PHE A 358 -18.60 -2.40 16.35
CA PHE A 358 -19.59 -2.71 17.39
C PHE A 358 -19.68 -4.20 17.62
N ILE A 359 -19.75 -4.59 18.88
CA ILE A 359 -19.86 -5.98 19.34
C ILE A 359 -21.29 -6.26 19.74
N PHE A 360 -21.95 -7.25 19.09
CA PHE A 360 -23.30 -7.70 19.38
C PHE A 360 -23.33 -9.19 19.72
N SER A 361 -24.43 -9.64 20.33
CA SER A 361 -24.67 -11.06 20.60
C SER A 361 -24.70 -11.92 19.33
N ALA A 362 -25.21 -11.38 18.19
CA ALA A 362 -25.30 -12.09 16.90
C ALA A 362 -24.03 -12.03 16.04
N GLY A 363 -23.11 -11.10 16.31
CA GLY A 363 -21.93 -10.86 15.50
C GLY A 363 -21.40 -9.45 15.70
N ASN A 364 -20.51 -9.00 14.81
CA ASN A 364 -19.88 -7.69 14.90
C ASN A 364 -20.25 -6.83 13.67
N LEU A 365 -20.48 -5.55 13.89
CA LEU A 365 -20.75 -4.58 12.85
C LEU A 365 -19.54 -3.64 12.71
N GLU A 366 -18.97 -3.58 11.51
CA GLU A 366 -17.91 -2.63 11.15
C GLU A 366 -18.48 -1.58 10.22
N LEU A 367 -18.28 -0.31 10.54
CA LEU A 367 -18.70 0.84 9.73
C LEU A 367 -17.49 1.70 9.41
N ASP A 368 -17.33 2.02 8.14
CA ASP A 368 -16.32 2.93 7.63
C ASP A 368 -16.99 4.07 6.85
N PHE A 369 -16.59 5.29 7.13
CA PHE A 369 -16.95 6.46 6.35
C PHE A 369 -15.72 7.31 6.09
N SER A 370 -15.47 7.70 4.83
CA SER A 370 -14.32 8.53 4.50
C SER A 370 -14.67 9.59 3.47
N TYR A 371 -14.09 10.77 3.65
CA TYR A 371 -14.04 11.83 2.66
C TYR A 371 -12.59 12.13 2.33
N GLN A 372 -12.27 12.21 1.05
CA GLN A 372 -10.93 12.51 0.53
C GLN A 372 -11.02 13.63 -0.51
N ARG A 373 -10.03 14.50 -0.51
CA ARG A 373 -9.80 15.51 -1.53
C ARG A 373 -8.39 15.39 -2.06
N ASN A 374 -8.26 15.15 -3.35
CA ASN A 374 -6.99 15.10 -4.06
C ASN A 374 -6.96 16.25 -5.09
N ASN A 375 -6.04 17.16 -4.91
CA ASN A 375 -5.81 18.25 -5.85
C ASN A 375 -4.42 18.09 -6.47
N ARG A 376 -4.37 17.97 -7.79
CA ARG A 376 -3.12 17.90 -8.54
C ARG A 376 -3.05 19.08 -9.50
N ARG A 377 -1.89 19.69 -9.55
CA ARG A 377 -1.57 20.76 -10.50
C ARG A 377 -0.28 20.41 -11.20
N GLU A 378 -0.31 20.39 -12.52
CA GLU A 378 0.86 20.25 -13.37
C GLU A 378 1.29 21.61 -13.86
N ILE A 379 2.56 21.92 -13.63
CA ILE A 379 3.16 23.21 -13.96
C ILE A 379 4.32 22.92 -14.89
N GLU A 380 4.21 23.41 -16.10
CA GLU A 380 5.24 23.33 -17.12
C GLU A 380 5.96 24.67 -17.24
N SER A 381 7.28 24.61 -17.46
CA SER A 381 8.11 25.74 -17.79
C SER A 381 8.72 25.49 -19.16
N LYS A 382 8.27 26.23 -20.17
CA LYS A 382 8.77 26.15 -21.56
C LYS A 382 9.70 27.31 -21.85
N ASN A 383 10.72 27.07 -22.68
CA ASN A 383 11.51 28.13 -23.25
C ASN A 383 10.73 28.79 -24.40
N LYS A 384 10.54 30.09 -24.35
CA LYS A 384 9.89 30.84 -25.40
C LYS A 384 10.96 31.60 -26.21
N LEU A 385 10.95 31.38 -27.51
CA LEU A 385 11.76 32.25 -28.43
C LEU A 385 11.14 33.64 -28.43
N LEU A 386 11.93 34.65 -28.04
CA LEU A 386 11.48 36.03 -28.02
C LEU A 386 11.86 36.73 -29.33
N PRO A 387 10.97 37.56 -29.92
CA PRO A 387 11.36 38.53 -30.93
C PRO A 387 12.46 39.48 -30.39
N ILE A 388 13.35 39.90 -31.23
CA ILE A 388 14.48 40.76 -30.84
C ILE A 388 14.03 42.02 -30.07
N GLN A 389 12.84 42.55 -30.35
CA GLN A 389 12.26 43.70 -29.65
C GLN A 389 11.90 43.40 -28.17
N ASP A 390 11.53 42.17 -27.84
CA ASP A 390 11.12 41.79 -26.50
C ASP A 390 12.32 41.39 -25.61
N ILE A 391 13.46 41.08 -26.21
CA ILE A 391 14.71 40.73 -25.53
C ILE A 391 15.23 41.86 -24.62
N LEU A 392 15.08 43.08 -25.04
CA LEU A 392 15.53 44.25 -24.30
C LEU A 392 14.66 44.59 -23.09
N LEU A 393 13.49 43.98 -22.98
CA LEU A 393 12.50 44.23 -21.92
C LEU A 393 12.35 43.05 -20.93
N ASP A 394 12.84 41.84 -21.29
CA ASP A 394 12.70 40.65 -20.42
C ASP A 394 13.95 40.44 -19.57
N LYS A 395 13.80 40.68 -18.26
CA LYS A 395 14.87 40.47 -17.25
C LYS A 395 15.28 39.02 -17.06
N ASN A 396 14.51 38.04 -17.60
CA ASN A 396 14.73 36.58 -17.46
C ASN A 396 15.23 35.97 -18.79
N ALA A 397 15.60 36.77 -19.77
CA ALA A 397 16.07 36.28 -21.05
C ALA A 397 17.47 35.62 -20.93
N GLU A 398 17.61 34.42 -21.43
CA GLU A 398 18.86 33.63 -21.44
C GLU A 398 19.36 33.44 -22.89
N VAL A 399 20.63 33.74 -23.14
CA VAL A 399 21.26 33.55 -24.46
C VAL A 399 21.70 32.07 -24.58
N LEU A 400 21.07 31.33 -25.48
CA LEU A 400 21.26 29.90 -25.63
C LEU A 400 22.47 29.49 -26.49
N ASP A 401 22.88 30.29 -27.46
CA ASP A 401 24.03 29.97 -28.34
C ASP A 401 24.75 31.22 -28.82
N LYS A 402 26.09 31.21 -28.70
CA LYS A 402 26.97 32.26 -29.15
C LYS A 402 27.69 31.95 -30.47
N SER A 403 27.48 30.75 -31.05
CA SER A 403 28.22 30.26 -32.21
C SER A 403 27.67 30.71 -33.57
N PHE A 404 26.42 31.15 -33.61
CA PHE A 404 25.80 31.75 -34.79
C PHE A 404 25.51 33.24 -34.53
N GLN A 405 25.70 34.09 -35.49
CA GLN A 405 25.42 35.52 -35.39
C GLN A 405 23.94 35.88 -35.15
N PHE A 406 23.09 34.89 -34.89
CA PHE A 406 21.70 35.06 -34.47
C PHE A 406 21.59 34.60 -33.02
N TYR A 407 21.40 35.54 -32.11
CA TYR A 407 21.10 35.25 -30.70
C TYR A 407 19.66 34.70 -30.59
N GLN A 408 19.52 33.45 -30.26
CA GLN A 408 18.24 32.92 -29.78
C GLN A 408 18.15 33.18 -28.26
N VAL A 409 17.27 34.09 -27.90
CA VAL A 409 17.00 34.39 -26.50
C VAL A 409 15.66 33.78 -26.11
N THR A 410 15.65 33.03 -25.01
CA THR A 410 14.46 32.42 -24.50
C THR A 410 14.07 33.00 -23.15
N SER A 411 12.79 33.27 -22.94
CA SER A 411 12.24 33.48 -21.61
C SER A 411 11.61 32.18 -21.10
N LYS A 412 11.64 31.98 -19.78
CA LYS A 412 10.93 30.87 -19.14
C LYS A 412 9.52 31.31 -18.78
N GLU A 413 8.53 30.87 -19.53
CA GLU A 413 7.13 31.02 -19.14
C GLU A 413 6.66 29.79 -18.37
N LYS A 414 5.93 30.00 -17.26
CA LYS A 414 5.28 28.95 -16.50
C LYS A 414 3.83 28.84 -16.92
N TYR A 415 3.46 27.68 -17.42
CA TYR A 415 2.10 27.38 -17.80
C TYR A 415 1.46 26.45 -16.74
N GLN A 416 0.20 26.69 -16.46
CA GLN A 416 -0.61 25.80 -15.66
C GLN A 416 -1.40 24.91 -16.62
N GLY A 417 -0.77 23.80 -17.07
CA GLY A 417 -1.31 22.92 -18.09
C GLY A 417 -2.58 22.22 -17.63
N LEU A 418 -2.50 21.43 -16.57
CA LEU A 418 -3.59 20.57 -16.09
C LEU A 418 -3.80 20.72 -14.58
N ASN A 419 -5.06 20.90 -14.16
CA ASN A 419 -5.46 20.84 -12.76
C ASN A 419 -6.60 19.84 -12.60
N LEU A 420 -6.42 18.87 -11.72
CA LEU A 420 -7.41 17.87 -11.34
C LEU A 420 -7.81 18.07 -9.89
N PHE A 421 -9.11 18.22 -9.66
CA PHE A 421 -9.71 18.31 -8.33
C PHE A 421 -10.67 17.13 -8.15
N LEU A 422 -10.24 16.14 -7.39
CA LEU A 422 -10.98 14.91 -7.16
C LEU A 422 -11.44 14.84 -5.71
N ASP A 423 -12.75 14.93 -5.49
CA ASP A 423 -13.40 14.65 -4.22
C ASP A 423 -13.94 13.21 -4.25
N THR A 424 -13.65 12.42 -3.23
CA THR A 424 -14.14 11.03 -3.10
C THR A 424 -14.75 10.82 -1.72
N THR A 425 -15.97 10.32 -1.69
CA THR A 425 -16.66 9.88 -0.46
C THR A 425 -16.87 8.38 -0.54
N THR A 426 -16.55 7.65 0.53
CA THR A 426 -16.83 6.21 0.65
C THR A 426 -17.58 5.91 1.92
N ALA A 427 -18.46 4.92 1.86
CA ALA A 427 -19.20 4.40 3.01
C ALA A 427 -19.31 2.88 2.88
N ASP A 428 -18.87 2.16 3.90
CA ASP A 428 -18.90 0.69 3.96
C ASP A 428 -19.54 0.25 5.27
N ALA A 429 -20.37 -0.79 5.20
CA ALA A 429 -20.92 -1.48 6.35
C ALA A 429 -20.72 -2.99 6.18
N LYS A 430 -20.14 -3.64 7.20
CA LYS A 430 -19.81 -5.06 7.20
C LYS A 430 -20.36 -5.70 8.47
N PHE A 431 -21.21 -6.70 8.32
CA PHE A 431 -21.67 -7.51 9.43
C PHE A 431 -20.98 -8.87 9.42
N HIS A 432 -20.19 -9.13 10.46
CA HIS A 432 -19.50 -10.38 10.69
C HIS A 432 -20.33 -11.23 11.65
N HIS A 433 -21.05 -12.23 11.15
CA HIS A 433 -21.89 -13.06 12.02
C HIS A 433 -21.05 -14.04 12.86
N LYS A 434 -21.57 -14.39 14.05
CA LYS A 434 -20.98 -15.44 14.88
C LYS A 434 -20.99 -16.78 14.16
N PRO A 435 -20.08 -17.71 14.51
CA PRO A 435 -20.08 -19.04 13.89
C PRO A 435 -21.43 -19.74 14.01
N ILE A 436 -22.06 -20.08 12.90
CA ILE A 436 -23.25 -20.90 12.83
C ILE A 436 -22.80 -22.36 12.90
N PHE A 437 -23.41 -23.14 13.77
CA PHE A 437 -23.04 -24.56 14.07
C PHE A 437 -21.54 -24.73 14.38
N ASN A 438 -20.84 -23.71 14.86
CA ASN A 438 -19.40 -23.71 15.18
C ASN A 438 -18.43 -23.91 14.01
N PHE A 439 -18.88 -24.04 12.77
CA PHE A 439 -18.03 -24.29 11.59
C PHE A 439 -18.23 -23.34 10.42
N LEU A 440 -19.35 -22.59 10.36
CA LEU A 440 -19.64 -21.62 9.30
C LEU A 440 -19.57 -20.21 9.87
N LYS A 441 -18.71 -19.37 9.33
CA LYS A 441 -18.60 -17.96 9.69
C LYS A 441 -18.38 -17.11 8.44
N GLY A 442 -18.92 -15.89 8.43
CA GLY A 442 -18.82 -15.07 7.26
C GLY A 442 -19.08 -13.60 7.49
N THR A 443 -19.19 -12.90 6.37
CA THR A 443 -19.39 -11.46 6.31
C THR A 443 -20.42 -11.13 5.23
N ILE A 444 -21.39 -10.30 5.59
CA ILE A 444 -22.30 -9.65 4.65
C ILE A 444 -21.92 -8.17 4.65
N GLY A 445 -21.78 -7.57 3.47
CA GLY A 445 -21.39 -6.17 3.39
C GLY A 445 -22.08 -5.42 2.27
N ILE A 446 -22.19 -4.11 2.49
CA ILE A 446 -22.57 -3.14 1.49
C ILE A 446 -21.50 -2.06 1.40
N SER A 447 -21.28 -1.54 0.19
CA SER A 447 -20.31 -0.47 -0.03
C SER A 447 -20.83 0.56 -1.00
N GLY A 448 -20.51 1.82 -0.75
CA GLY A 448 -20.83 2.95 -1.60
C GLY A 448 -19.60 3.82 -1.85
N LEU A 449 -19.50 4.35 -3.07
CA LEU A 449 -18.47 5.31 -3.45
C LEU A 449 -19.12 6.39 -4.32
N GLU A 450 -18.81 7.65 -4.00
CA GLU A 450 -19.09 8.80 -4.86
C GLU A 450 -17.80 9.54 -5.15
N GLN A 451 -17.54 9.82 -6.43
CA GLN A 451 -16.43 10.65 -6.87
C GLN A 451 -16.93 11.82 -7.70
N ARG A 452 -16.28 12.96 -7.56
CA ARG A 452 -16.49 14.15 -8.40
C ARG A 452 -15.14 14.70 -8.80
N ASN A 453 -14.89 14.70 -10.09
CA ASN A 453 -13.71 15.33 -10.66
C ASN A 453 -14.07 16.62 -11.36
N LYS A 454 -13.27 17.66 -11.12
CA LYS A 454 -13.29 18.91 -11.88
C LYS A 454 -11.94 19.09 -12.53
N THR A 455 -11.93 19.12 -13.85
CA THR A 455 -10.73 19.39 -14.66
C THR A 455 -10.72 20.85 -15.06
N ILE A 456 -9.61 21.54 -14.84
CA ILE A 456 -9.38 22.94 -15.20
C ILE A 456 -7.97 23.06 -15.75
N GLY A 457 -7.76 23.89 -16.78
CA GLY A 457 -6.44 24.16 -17.34
C GLY A 457 -6.57 24.65 -18.78
N THR A 458 -5.46 25.09 -19.34
CA THR A 458 -5.37 25.50 -20.76
C THR A 458 -5.46 24.30 -21.69
N GLU A 459 -5.03 23.13 -21.22
CA GLU A 459 -5.02 21.86 -21.95
C GLU A 459 -5.77 20.79 -21.14
N PRO A 460 -7.11 20.81 -21.12
CA PRO A 460 -7.88 19.82 -20.39
C PRO A 460 -7.75 18.47 -21.10
N LEU A 461 -7.05 17.53 -20.48
CA LEU A 461 -6.84 16.17 -21.02
C LEU A 461 -8.08 15.30 -20.95
N ILE A 462 -8.93 15.50 -19.93
CA ILE A 462 -10.18 14.76 -19.68
C ILE A 462 -11.31 15.71 -19.31
N PRO A 463 -12.57 15.37 -19.62
CA PRO A 463 -13.74 16.13 -19.15
C PRO A 463 -13.91 16.00 -17.64
N SER A 464 -14.59 16.96 -17.03
CA SER A 464 -15.09 16.80 -15.65
C SER A 464 -16.10 15.67 -15.60
N TYR A 465 -16.14 14.91 -14.48
CA TYR A 465 -17.01 13.73 -14.35
C TYR A 465 -17.47 13.50 -12.91
N GLY A 466 -18.51 12.69 -12.78
CA GLY A 466 -18.99 12.09 -11.54
C GLY A 466 -19.03 10.56 -11.64
N ILE A 467 -18.75 9.86 -10.55
CA ILE A 467 -18.90 8.41 -10.46
C ILE A 467 -19.71 8.09 -9.20
N ILE A 468 -20.69 7.19 -9.35
CA ILE A 468 -21.36 6.54 -8.22
C ILE A 468 -21.20 5.04 -8.38
N ASN A 469 -20.73 4.36 -7.33
CA ASN A 469 -20.66 2.91 -7.27
C ASN A 469 -21.37 2.42 -6.02
N ILE A 470 -22.28 1.46 -6.17
CA ILE A 470 -22.98 0.80 -5.06
C ILE A 470 -22.80 -0.70 -5.24
N ALA A 471 -22.48 -1.40 -4.14
CA ALA A 471 -22.29 -2.83 -4.17
C ALA A 471 -22.80 -3.52 -2.92
N GLY A 472 -23.16 -4.81 -3.09
CA GLY A 472 -23.43 -5.73 -2.01
C GLY A 472 -22.63 -7.01 -2.18
N TYR A 473 -22.19 -7.60 -1.09
CA TYR A 473 -21.40 -8.83 -1.12
C TYR A 473 -21.64 -9.73 0.08
N PHE A 474 -21.29 -10.99 -0.14
CA PHE A 474 -21.43 -12.07 0.81
C PHE A 474 -20.18 -12.96 0.73
N LEU A 475 -19.56 -13.27 1.86
CA LEU A 475 -18.40 -14.14 1.98
C LEU A 475 -18.58 -15.09 3.13
N GLU A 476 -18.46 -16.39 2.87
CA GLU A 476 -18.55 -17.46 3.85
C GLU A 476 -17.29 -18.29 3.91
N GLU A 477 -16.99 -18.78 5.10
CA GLU A 477 -15.91 -19.69 5.40
C GLU A 477 -16.44 -20.87 6.21
N LEU A 478 -16.29 -22.07 5.64
CA LEU A 478 -16.70 -23.35 6.22
C LEU A 478 -15.46 -24.12 6.66
N LYS A 479 -15.31 -24.36 7.97
CA LYS A 479 -14.18 -25.11 8.53
C LYS A 479 -14.61 -26.52 8.94
N LEU A 480 -14.06 -27.53 8.26
CA LEU A 480 -14.31 -28.96 8.48
C LEU A 480 -12.98 -29.67 8.82
N GLY A 481 -12.65 -29.74 10.09
CA GLY A 481 -11.40 -30.37 10.56
C GLY A 481 -10.15 -29.66 10.01
N SER A 482 -9.39 -30.36 9.16
CA SER A 482 -8.19 -29.84 8.50
C SER A 482 -8.48 -29.06 7.20
N LEU A 483 -9.72 -29.08 6.73
CA LEU A 483 -10.14 -28.38 5.51
C LEU A 483 -10.89 -27.10 5.87
N THR A 484 -10.58 -26.03 5.15
CA THR A 484 -11.32 -24.78 5.20
C THR A 484 -11.73 -24.40 3.79
N PHE A 485 -13.01 -24.27 3.55
CA PHE A 485 -13.59 -23.80 2.29
C PHE A 485 -14.00 -22.36 2.44
N SER A 486 -13.71 -21.53 1.46
CA SER A 486 -14.19 -20.15 1.40
C SER A 486 -14.90 -19.91 0.08
N ALA A 487 -16.01 -19.21 0.11
CA ALA A 487 -16.73 -18.81 -1.09
C ALA A 487 -17.41 -17.47 -0.89
N GLY A 488 -17.49 -16.67 -1.96
CA GLY A 488 -18.17 -15.40 -1.88
C GLY A 488 -18.57 -14.87 -3.26
N ILE A 489 -19.53 -13.96 -3.24
CA ILE A 489 -20.06 -13.29 -4.40
C ILE A 489 -20.28 -11.79 -4.09
N ARG A 490 -20.10 -10.94 -5.10
CA ARG A 490 -20.32 -9.50 -5.05
C ARG A 490 -20.97 -9.01 -6.32
N GLY A 491 -21.95 -8.13 -6.19
CA GLY A 491 -22.58 -7.39 -7.29
C GLY A 491 -22.30 -5.89 -7.16
N ASP A 492 -21.91 -5.25 -8.25
CA ASP A 492 -21.63 -3.81 -8.32
C ASP A 492 -22.48 -3.15 -9.43
N LYS A 493 -23.02 -1.97 -9.12
CA LYS A 493 -23.57 -1.04 -10.10
C LYS A 493 -22.73 0.23 -10.08
N ARG A 494 -22.12 0.58 -11.22
CA ARG A 494 -21.33 1.79 -11.39
C ARG A 494 -21.92 2.67 -12.46
N SER A 495 -22.17 3.94 -12.12
CA SER A 495 -22.60 4.99 -13.03
C SER A 495 -21.47 6.01 -13.18
N VAL A 496 -21.17 6.39 -14.41
CA VAL A 496 -20.16 7.40 -14.77
C VAL A 496 -20.84 8.50 -15.55
N ASP A 497 -20.94 9.68 -14.96
CA ASP A 497 -21.57 10.87 -15.54
C ASP A 497 -20.47 11.80 -16.07
N ILE A 498 -20.43 11.98 -17.37
CA ILE A 498 -19.46 12.84 -18.07
C ILE A 498 -20.12 14.18 -18.33
N ARG A 499 -19.44 15.28 -18.01
CA ARG A 499 -19.91 16.63 -18.25
C ARG A 499 -19.51 17.10 -19.65
N ASN A 500 -20.35 17.95 -20.22
CA ASN A 500 -20.04 18.57 -21.49
C ASN A 500 -18.69 19.32 -21.44
N ASN A 501 -17.82 19.09 -22.45
CA ASN A 501 -16.57 19.81 -22.65
C ASN A 501 -16.38 20.09 -24.13
N GLN A 502 -16.55 21.36 -24.51
CA GLN A 502 -16.48 21.79 -25.91
C GLN A 502 -15.04 21.70 -26.47
N THR A 503 -14.02 21.95 -25.66
CA THR A 503 -12.61 21.87 -26.08
C THR A 503 -12.23 20.45 -26.47
N LEU A 504 -12.75 19.46 -25.78
CA LEU A 504 -12.50 18.03 -26.06
C LEU A 504 -13.52 17.44 -27.04
N GLY A 505 -14.53 18.19 -27.48
CA GLY A 505 -15.61 17.67 -28.33
C GLY A 505 -16.50 16.62 -27.64
N VAL A 506 -16.55 16.63 -26.30
CA VAL A 506 -17.29 15.64 -25.52
C VAL A 506 -18.63 16.19 -25.06
N SER A 507 -19.72 15.53 -25.46
CA SER A 507 -21.07 15.84 -25.00
C SER A 507 -21.39 15.18 -23.66
N GLU A 508 -22.32 15.79 -22.89
CA GLU A 508 -22.80 15.21 -21.64
C GLU A 508 -23.44 13.83 -21.87
N GLN A 509 -23.00 12.85 -21.10
CA GLN A 509 -23.52 11.47 -21.18
C GLN A 509 -23.29 10.69 -19.91
N THR A 510 -24.11 9.64 -19.69
CA THR A 510 -23.99 8.70 -18.58
C THR A 510 -23.72 7.29 -19.10
N LYS A 511 -22.73 6.61 -18.49
CA LYS A 511 -22.45 5.19 -18.75
C LYS A 511 -22.72 4.37 -17.50
N ASN A 512 -23.47 3.29 -17.66
CA ASN A 512 -23.82 2.37 -16.57
C ASN A 512 -23.14 1.01 -16.79
N TYR A 513 -22.51 0.48 -15.74
CA TYR A 513 -21.88 -0.83 -15.72
C TYR A 513 -22.45 -1.67 -14.58
N TYR A 514 -22.80 -2.92 -14.89
CA TYR A 514 -23.26 -3.92 -13.94
C TYR A 514 -22.25 -5.06 -13.94
N MET A 515 -21.67 -5.37 -12.79
CA MET A 515 -20.56 -6.30 -12.70
C MET A 515 -20.81 -7.28 -11.56
N THR A 516 -20.46 -8.55 -11.80
CA THR A 516 -20.52 -9.61 -10.80
C THR A 516 -19.15 -10.25 -10.67
N THR A 517 -18.70 -10.42 -9.43
CA THR A 517 -17.45 -11.08 -9.10
C THR A 517 -17.67 -12.13 -8.02
N GLY A 518 -16.70 -13.03 -7.89
CA GLY A 518 -16.75 -14.06 -6.86
C GLY A 518 -15.40 -14.72 -6.68
N SER A 519 -15.25 -15.41 -5.58
CA SER A 519 -14.08 -16.24 -5.34
C SER A 519 -14.48 -17.50 -4.58
N THR A 520 -13.69 -18.56 -4.80
CA THR A 520 -13.76 -19.77 -4.01
C THR A 520 -12.36 -20.26 -3.73
N GLY A 521 -12.15 -20.80 -2.54
CA GLY A 521 -10.85 -21.29 -2.09
C GLY A 521 -10.97 -22.49 -1.18
N VAL A 522 -9.94 -23.31 -1.21
CA VAL A 522 -9.78 -24.46 -0.31
C VAL A 522 -8.40 -24.38 0.32
N VAL A 523 -8.35 -24.43 1.62
CA VAL A 523 -7.13 -24.61 2.40
C VAL A 523 -7.18 -25.98 3.04
N TRP A 524 -6.20 -26.81 2.73
CA TRP A 524 -6.04 -28.11 3.37
C TRP A 524 -4.77 -28.11 4.23
N ARG A 525 -4.94 -28.10 5.54
CA ARG A 525 -3.86 -28.21 6.52
C ARG A 525 -3.53 -29.68 6.76
N ILE A 526 -2.63 -30.21 5.95
CA ILE A 526 -2.25 -31.65 5.95
C ILE A 526 -1.58 -32.02 7.28
N TYR A 527 -0.69 -31.13 7.77
CA TYR A 527 -0.02 -31.24 9.06
C TYR A 527 -0.04 -29.87 9.78
N LYS A 528 0.32 -29.86 11.07
CA LYS A 528 0.40 -28.60 11.84
C LYS A 528 1.28 -27.52 11.18
N SER A 529 2.31 -27.95 10.47
CA SER A 529 3.32 -27.10 9.82
C SER A 529 3.20 -27.02 8.30
N PHE A 530 2.27 -27.74 7.67
CA PHE A 530 2.18 -27.79 6.21
C PHE A 530 0.74 -27.66 5.71
N SER A 531 0.54 -26.80 4.74
CA SER A 531 -0.75 -26.63 4.07
C SER A 531 -0.60 -26.49 2.55
N THR A 532 -1.67 -26.89 1.85
CA THR A 532 -1.87 -26.65 0.44
C THR A 532 -3.11 -25.80 0.24
N ILE A 533 -3.05 -24.87 -0.70
CA ILE A 533 -4.09 -23.91 -0.96
C ILE A 533 -4.41 -23.90 -2.46
N PHE A 534 -5.69 -23.96 -2.76
CA PHE A 534 -6.20 -23.70 -4.10
C PHE A 534 -7.21 -22.56 -4.02
N ASN A 535 -7.09 -21.60 -4.92
CA ASN A 535 -7.99 -20.46 -4.98
C ASN A 535 -8.35 -20.10 -6.43
N TYR A 536 -9.61 -19.88 -6.67
CA TYR A 536 -10.13 -19.28 -7.90
C TYR A 536 -10.78 -17.93 -7.55
N GLY A 537 -10.44 -16.89 -8.30
CA GLY A 537 -11.02 -15.57 -8.12
C GLY A 537 -11.35 -14.92 -9.45
N ARG A 538 -12.56 -14.37 -9.53
CA ARG A 538 -12.98 -13.48 -10.62
C ARG A 538 -13.01 -12.06 -10.11
N GLY A 539 -12.21 -11.18 -10.72
CA GLY A 539 -12.19 -9.74 -10.46
C GLY A 539 -12.72 -8.94 -11.65
N PHE A 540 -12.99 -7.66 -11.43
CA PHE A 540 -13.38 -6.75 -12.50
C PHE A 540 -12.76 -5.37 -12.33
N ARG A 541 -12.73 -4.62 -13.44
CA ARG A 541 -12.43 -3.19 -13.48
C ARG A 541 -13.28 -2.51 -14.55
N ALA A 542 -13.97 -1.44 -14.20
CA ALA A 542 -14.64 -0.61 -15.17
C ALA A 542 -13.63 0.33 -15.86
N PRO A 543 -13.84 0.69 -17.15
CA PRO A 543 -13.05 1.71 -17.81
C PRO A 543 -13.15 3.04 -17.05
N THR A 544 -12.05 3.77 -16.96
CA THR A 544 -12.04 5.08 -16.31
C THR A 544 -12.46 6.19 -17.28
N PRO A 545 -12.88 7.34 -16.76
CA PRO A 545 -13.14 8.52 -17.60
C PRO A 545 -11.92 8.91 -18.45
N PHE A 546 -10.71 8.66 -17.95
CA PHE A 546 -9.47 8.90 -18.66
C PHE A 546 -9.35 8.00 -19.90
N GLU A 547 -9.51 6.68 -19.75
CA GLU A 547 -9.46 5.73 -20.85
C GLU A 547 -10.59 5.92 -21.87
N LEU A 548 -11.73 6.42 -21.41
CA LEU A 548 -12.91 6.64 -22.26
C LEU A 548 -12.83 7.94 -23.07
N PHE A 549 -12.30 9.03 -22.50
CA PHE A 549 -12.51 10.38 -23.01
C PHE A 549 -11.24 11.26 -23.03
N SER A 550 -10.04 10.74 -22.79
CA SER A 550 -8.83 11.54 -22.95
C SER A 550 -8.66 11.98 -24.38
N TYR A 551 -8.25 13.24 -24.59
CA TYR A 551 -7.86 13.75 -25.88
C TYR A 551 -6.90 14.95 -25.70
N GLY A 552 -5.61 14.69 -25.81
CA GLY A 552 -4.61 15.74 -25.63
C GLY A 552 -3.26 15.23 -25.16
N VAL A 553 -2.38 16.18 -24.90
CA VAL A 553 -1.04 15.94 -24.38
C VAL A 553 -1.12 15.54 -22.90
N HIS A 554 -0.48 14.45 -22.55
CA HIS A 554 -0.22 14.06 -21.18
C HIS A 554 1.28 14.26 -20.90
N GLU A 555 1.63 15.45 -20.45
CA GLU A 555 3.02 15.87 -20.22
C GLU A 555 3.78 14.87 -19.32
N GLY A 556 3.13 14.47 -18.24
CA GLY A 556 3.67 13.47 -17.32
C GLY A 556 4.01 12.14 -17.99
N THR A 557 3.44 11.76 -19.13
CA THR A 557 3.75 10.52 -19.87
C THR A 557 4.52 10.74 -21.18
N GLY A 558 4.64 11.98 -21.66
CA GLY A 558 5.26 12.31 -22.93
C GLY A 558 4.50 11.74 -24.14
N LYS A 559 3.16 11.77 -24.09
CA LYS A 559 2.29 11.18 -25.12
C LYS A 559 1.10 12.07 -25.41
N PHE A 560 0.61 12.03 -26.65
CA PHE A 560 -0.74 12.48 -26.97
C PHE A 560 -1.69 11.28 -26.83
N GLU A 561 -2.65 11.35 -25.88
CA GLU A 561 -3.53 10.24 -25.54
C GLU A 561 -4.93 10.45 -26.10
N ILE A 562 -5.49 9.38 -26.68
CA ILE A 562 -6.82 9.34 -27.29
C ILE A 562 -7.65 8.27 -26.62
N GLY A 563 -8.72 8.68 -25.96
CA GLY A 563 -9.69 7.81 -25.30
C GLY A 563 -10.57 7.05 -26.29
N ASN A 564 -11.23 6.01 -25.79
CA ASN A 564 -12.17 5.22 -26.56
C ASN A 564 -13.46 4.99 -25.76
N ASN A 565 -14.53 5.62 -26.17
CA ASN A 565 -15.80 5.59 -25.44
C ASN A 565 -16.58 4.27 -25.59
N HIS A 566 -16.10 3.30 -26.39
CA HIS A 566 -16.68 1.97 -26.58
C HIS A 566 -16.10 0.88 -25.67
N LEU A 567 -15.15 1.24 -24.81
CA LEU A 567 -14.50 0.28 -23.91
C LEU A 567 -15.52 -0.39 -22.95
N LYS A 568 -15.33 -1.69 -22.75
CA LYS A 568 -16.10 -2.56 -21.85
C LYS A 568 -15.31 -2.83 -20.57
N PRO A 569 -15.96 -3.24 -19.48
CA PRO A 569 -15.25 -3.67 -18.27
C PRO A 569 -14.25 -4.81 -18.52
N GLU A 570 -13.10 -4.75 -17.86
CA GLU A 570 -12.17 -5.86 -17.80
C GLU A 570 -12.65 -6.90 -16.78
N TYR A 571 -12.46 -8.18 -17.09
CA TYR A 571 -12.69 -9.28 -16.17
C TYR A 571 -11.44 -10.15 -16.07
N SER A 572 -10.95 -10.36 -14.87
CA SER A 572 -9.84 -11.25 -14.55
C SER A 572 -10.38 -12.56 -13.99
N ASN A 573 -9.93 -13.69 -14.53
CA ASN A 573 -10.17 -15.03 -13.99
C ASN A 573 -8.82 -15.61 -13.59
N ASN A 574 -8.58 -15.71 -12.30
CA ASN A 574 -7.30 -16.11 -11.74
C ASN A 574 -7.40 -17.44 -11.01
N LEU A 575 -6.44 -18.30 -11.26
CA LEU A 575 -6.22 -19.57 -10.56
C LEU A 575 -4.90 -19.48 -9.81
N ASP A 576 -4.91 -19.81 -8.53
CA ASP A 576 -3.74 -19.87 -7.67
C ASP A 576 -3.64 -21.25 -7.01
N PHE A 577 -2.42 -21.78 -6.97
CA PHE A 577 -2.05 -22.94 -6.18
C PHE A 577 -0.83 -22.61 -5.35
N SER A 578 -0.87 -22.92 -4.05
CA SER A 578 0.25 -22.64 -3.13
C SER A 578 0.50 -23.81 -2.18
N LEU A 579 1.79 -24.05 -1.92
CA LEU A 579 2.28 -24.94 -0.87
C LEU A 579 2.98 -24.09 0.18
N ARG A 580 2.63 -24.28 1.45
CA ARG A 580 3.20 -23.55 2.57
C ARG A 580 3.70 -24.46 3.67
N PHE A 581 4.88 -24.13 4.16
CA PHE A 581 5.45 -24.79 5.34
C PHE A 581 5.92 -23.72 6.32
N ALA A 582 5.61 -23.91 7.60
CA ALA A 582 6.04 -23.01 8.68
C ALA A 582 6.39 -23.82 9.94
N SER A 583 7.56 -23.49 10.49
CA SER A 583 8.05 -23.93 11.79
C SER A 583 8.75 -22.75 12.49
N SER A 584 9.24 -22.94 13.71
CA SER A 584 10.02 -21.89 14.39
C SER A 584 11.33 -21.52 13.66
N LYS A 585 11.86 -22.41 12.80
CA LYS A 585 13.13 -22.21 12.11
C LYS A 585 13.04 -22.02 10.60
N ILE A 586 11.94 -22.42 9.95
CA ILE A 586 11.78 -22.37 8.51
C ILE A 586 10.36 -21.93 8.20
N GLN A 587 10.24 -20.94 7.32
CA GLN A 587 8.99 -20.55 6.69
C GLN A 587 9.21 -20.49 5.18
N THR A 588 8.40 -21.18 4.41
CA THR A 588 8.52 -21.21 2.94
C THR A 588 7.15 -21.29 2.26
N GLU A 589 7.05 -20.64 1.11
CA GLU A 589 5.90 -20.67 0.22
C GLU A 589 6.37 -20.90 -1.22
N ILE A 590 5.70 -21.81 -1.91
CA ILE A 590 5.76 -21.96 -3.38
C ILE A 590 4.36 -21.66 -3.89
N SER A 591 4.26 -20.78 -4.87
CA SER A 591 2.98 -20.38 -5.45
C SER A 591 3.09 -20.36 -6.97
N VAL A 592 2.07 -20.88 -7.65
CA VAL A 592 1.93 -20.77 -9.10
C VAL A 592 0.57 -20.17 -9.42
N PHE A 593 0.52 -19.35 -10.47
CA PHE A 593 -0.71 -18.65 -10.82
C PHE A 593 -0.91 -18.57 -12.33
N GLN A 594 -2.17 -18.46 -12.74
CA GLN A 594 -2.57 -18.10 -14.10
C GLN A 594 -3.76 -17.15 -14.02
N ASN A 595 -3.64 -15.99 -14.65
CA ASN A 595 -4.67 -14.98 -14.75
C ASN A 595 -5.01 -14.71 -16.21
N HIS A 596 -6.26 -14.95 -16.59
CA HIS A 596 -6.82 -14.64 -17.89
C HIS A 596 -7.70 -13.40 -17.78
N ILE A 597 -7.34 -12.32 -18.49
CA ILE A 597 -8.05 -11.05 -18.45
C ILE A 597 -8.74 -10.82 -19.79
N GLN A 598 -10.07 -10.78 -19.74
CA GLN A 598 -10.92 -10.42 -20.88
C GLN A 598 -11.05 -8.89 -20.95
N ASN A 599 -11.10 -8.37 -22.19
CA ASN A 599 -11.21 -6.94 -22.47
C ASN A 599 -10.10 -6.11 -21.84
N PHE A 600 -8.87 -6.62 -21.75
CA PHE A 600 -7.71 -5.92 -21.22
C PHE A 600 -7.50 -4.60 -21.96
N ILE A 601 -7.56 -3.45 -21.24
CA ILE A 601 -7.43 -2.10 -21.80
C ILE A 601 -5.97 -1.70 -21.81
N TYR A 602 -5.47 -1.23 -22.93
CA TYR A 602 -4.10 -0.74 -23.07
C TYR A 602 -4.01 0.43 -24.06
N ALA A 603 -3.06 1.31 -23.85
CA ALA A 603 -2.73 2.37 -24.79
C ALA A 603 -1.84 1.81 -25.90
N ALA A 604 -2.35 1.78 -27.13
CA ALA A 604 -1.63 1.32 -28.32
C ALA A 604 -1.14 2.53 -29.13
N SER A 605 0.12 2.54 -29.53
CA SER A 605 0.61 3.55 -30.47
C SER A 605 -0.05 3.37 -31.83
N ILE A 606 -0.53 4.44 -32.41
CA ILE A 606 -1.12 4.44 -33.76
C ILE A 606 -0.10 4.86 -34.84
N ALA A 607 1.20 4.92 -34.49
CA ALA A 607 2.31 5.29 -35.39
C ALA A 607 2.15 6.68 -36.03
N GLN A 608 1.49 7.61 -35.34
CA GLN A 608 1.33 9.01 -35.75
C GLN A 608 1.96 9.92 -34.70
N ILE A 609 2.40 11.09 -35.12
CA ILE A 609 2.90 12.17 -34.26
C ILE A 609 1.86 13.28 -34.30
N ASP A 610 1.58 13.85 -33.15
CA ASP A 610 0.80 15.07 -33.05
C ASP A 610 1.62 16.27 -33.59
N LEU A 611 1.09 16.97 -34.58
CA LEU A 611 1.87 18.03 -35.26
C LEU A 611 2.09 19.27 -34.38
N ASP A 612 1.19 19.52 -33.45
CA ASP A 612 1.27 20.68 -32.56
C ASP A 612 2.25 20.49 -31.40
N SER A 613 2.23 19.29 -30.79
CA SER A 613 3.08 18.94 -29.64
C SER A 613 4.36 18.20 -30.00
N GLY A 614 4.44 17.60 -31.19
CA GLY A 614 5.56 16.74 -31.60
C GLY A 614 5.55 15.35 -30.91
N LEU A 615 4.53 15.02 -30.12
CA LEU A 615 4.48 13.81 -29.32
C LEU A 615 3.81 12.65 -30.06
N PRO A 616 4.20 11.38 -29.77
CA PRO A 616 3.59 10.20 -30.38
C PRO A 616 2.16 9.99 -29.88
N LYS A 617 1.25 9.67 -30.80
CA LYS A 617 -0.18 9.42 -30.50
C LYS A 617 -0.43 7.97 -30.07
N TYR A 618 -1.19 7.83 -28.98
CA TYR A 618 -1.64 6.56 -28.42
C TYR A 618 -3.15 6.54 -28.27
N GLU A 619 -3.80 5.45 -28.67
CA GLU A 619 -5.24 5.24 -28.55
C GLU A 619 -5.52 4.08 -27.60
N TYR A 620 -6.55 4.22 -26.75
CA TYR A 620 -6.96 3.15 -25.85
C TYR A 620 -7.73 2.06 -26.61
N LYS A 621 -7.22 0.82 -26.51
CA LYS A 621 -7.76 -0.39 -27.15
C LYS A 621 -8.03 -1.48 -26.14
N GLN A 622 -8.77 -2.50 -26.56
CA GLN A 622 -9.06 -3.68 -25.76
C GLN A 622 -8.62 -4.96 -26.47
N GLY A 623 -8.13 -5.93 -25.70
CA GLY A 623 -7.79 -7.26 -26.15
C GLY A 623 -7.96 -8.27 -25.02
N ASN A 624 -7.63 -9.53 -25.24
CA ASN A 624 -7.54 -10.52 -24.17
C ASN A 624 -6.08 -10.69 -23.78
N ALA A 625 -5.82 -10.80 -22.50
CA ALA A 625 -4.48 -10.97 -21.97
C ALA A 625 -4.38 -12.21 -21.07
N ILE A 626 -3.22 -12.86 -21.06
CA ILE A 626 -2.88 -13.92 -20.14
C ILE A 626 -1.59 -13.58 -19.41
N LEU A 627 -1.63 -13.74 -18.07
CA LEU A 627 -0.45 -13.65 -17.22
C LEU A 627 -0.32 -14.96 -16.45
N LYS A 628 0.87 -15.52 -16.42
CA LYS A 628 1.16 -16.75 -15.67
C LYS A 628 2.54 -16.68 -15.05
N GLY A 629 2.75 -17.36 -13.95
CA GLY A 629 4.04 -17.30 -13.29
C GLY A 629 4.15 -18.18 -12.07
N GLY A 630 5.29 -18.06 -11.41
CA GLY A 630 5.61 -18.74 -10.18
C GLY A 630 6.37 -17.85 -9.22
N GLU A 631 6.16 -18.08 -7.95
CA GLU A 631 6.77 -17.37 -6.84
C GLU A 631 7.31 -18.39 -5.84
N PHE A 632 8.49 -18.15 -5.34
CA PHE A 632 9.10 -18.90 -4.26
C PHE A 632 9.60 -17.94 -3.20
N SER A 633 9.38 -18.26 -1.94
CA SER A 633 9.98 -17.55 -0.81
C SER A 633 10.42 -18.51 0.27
N ILE A 634 11.52 -18.20 0.93
CA ILE A 634 12.02 -18.93 2.07
C ILE A 634 12.67 -17.98 3.08
N GLN A 635 12.40 -18.23 4.36
CA GLN A 635 13.21 -17.77 5.49
C GLN A 635 13.63 -18.98 6.29
N ALA A 636 14.90 -19.11 6.59
CA ALA A 636 15.44 -20.25 7.32
C ALA A 636 16.52 -19.80 8.31
N GLU A 637 16.41 -20.20 9.57
CA GLU A 637 17.48 -20.10 10.55
C GLU A 637 18.51 -21.19 10.27
N LEU A 638 19.63 -20.82 9.63
CA LEU A 638 20.72 -21.75 9.29
C LEU A 638 21.48 -22.19 10.54
N PHE A 639 21.80 -21.22 11.39
CA PHE A 639 22.42 -21.38 12.68
C PHE A 639 21.72 -20.47 13.68
N ARG A 640 21.93 -20.69 14.96
CA ARG A 640 21.36 -19.79 15.97
C ARG A 640 21.65 -18.33 15.63
N LYS A 641 20.59 -17.54 15.47
CA LYS A 641 20.67 -16.09 15.15
C LYS A 641 21.16 -15.73 13.74
N LEU A 642 21.43 -16.69 12.86
CA LEU A 642 21.75 -16.46 11.45
C LEU A 642 20.57 -16.90 10.58
N VAL A 643 19.88 -15.95 9.96
CA VAL A 643 18.73 -16.18 9.10
C VAL A 643 19.11 -15.97 7.64
N PHE A 644 18.84 -16.96 6.81
CA PHE A 644 18.80 -16.85 5.36
C PHE A 644 17.39 -16.45 4.92
N SER A 645 17.30 -15.53 3.98
CA SER A 645 16.04 -15.19 3.28
C SER A 645 16.27 -15.27 1.77
N GLY A 646 15.37 -15.91 1.05
CA GLY A 646 15.45 -16.07 -0.40
C GLY A 646 14.10 -15.92 -1.07
N GLY A 647 14.12 -15.56 -2.35
CA GLY A 647 12.91 -15.47 -3.15
C GLY A 647 13.22 -15.46 -4.63
N ILE A 648 12.31 -16.06 -5.41
CA ILE A 648 12.33 -16.05 -6.88
C ILE A 648 10.94 -15.70 -7.34
N ASP A 649 10.83 -14.87 -8.36
CA ASP A 649 9.56 -14.59 -9.03
C ASP A 649 9.75 -14.52 -10.54
N ILE A 650 8.84 -15.18 -11.25
CA ILE A 650 8.81 -15.31 -12.69
C ILE A 650 7.43 -14.95 -13.19
N VAL A 651 7.35 -14.04 -14.15
CA VAL A 651 6.08 -13.60 -14.76
C VAL A 651 6.19 -13.65 -16.29
N TYR A 652 5.22 -14.30 -16.91
CA TYR A 652 4.99 -14.26 -18.34
C TYR A 652 3.67 -13.60 -18.62
N SER A 653 3.68 -12.59 -19.48
CA SER A 653 2.48 -11.91 -19.94
C SER A 653 2.38 -11.93 -21.45
N ARG A 654 1.17 -11.99 -21.99
CA ARG A 654 0.91 -11.95 -23.42
C ARG A 654 -0.46 -11.35 -23.70
N ASN A 655 -0.52 -10.43 -24.64
CA ASN A 655 -1.77 -10.05 -25.29
C ASN A 655 -2.13 -11.17 -26.30
N GLN A 656 -3.30 -11.75 -26.17
CA GLN A 656 -3.74 -12.87 -27.01
C GLN A 656 -4.28 -12.40 -28.36
N SER A 657 -4.65 -11.12 -28.49
CA SER A 657 -5.23 -10.57 -29.72
C SER A 657 -4.17 -10.30 -30.78
N ASP A 658 -2.98 -9.84 -30.40
CA ASP A 658 -1.85 -9.54 -31.28
C ASP A 658 -0.63 -10.43 -31.05
N THR A 659 -0.71 -11.32 -30.05
CA THR A 659 0.31 -12.29 -29.67
C THR A 659 1.63 -11.69 -29.12
N HIS A 660 1.67 -10.39 -28.82
CA HIS A 660 2.85 -9.74 -28.24
C HIS A 660 2.88 -9.81 -26.71
N PRO A 661 4.04 -9.73 -26.06
CA PRO A 661 4.13 -9.51 -24.63
C PRO A 661 3.42 -8.21 -24.22
N LEU A 662 2.89 -8.17 -22.99
CA LEU A 662 2.36 -6.91 -22.45
C LEU A 662 3.53 -5.96 -22.11
N PRO A 663 3.37 -4.65 -22.36
CA PRO A 663 4.41 -3.68 -22.02
C PRO A 663 4.69 -3.67 -20.52
N ARG A 664 5.92 -3.34 -20.14
CA ARG A 664 6.42 -3.28 -18.74
C ARG A 664 6.19 -4.55 -17.93
N THR A 665 6.28 -5.69 -18.59
CA THR A 665 6.29 -6.99 -17.91
C THR A 665 7.54 -7.08 -17.03
N THR A 666 7.36 -7.37 -15.76
CA THR A 666 8.45 -7.53 -14.79
C THR A 666 9.47 -8.57 -15.27
N PRO A 667 10.78 -8.30 -15.28
CA PRO A 667 11.81 -9.30 -15.53
C PRO A 667 11.79 -10.38 -14.46
N ASN A 668 12.31 -11.57 -14.75
CA ASN A 668 12.52 -12.58 -13.72
C ASN A 668 13.48 -12.04 -12.67
N ARG A 669 13.23 -12.36 -11.40
CA ARG A 669 14.06 -11.87 -10.29
C ARG A 669 14.37 -12.97 -9.30
N ALA A 670 15.57 -12.89 -8.74
CA ALA A 670 15.95 -13.66 -7.57
C ALA A 670 16.48 -12.73 -6.47
N ARG A 671 16.32 -13.13 -5.24
CA ARG A 671 16.83 -12.43 -4.04
C ARG A 671 17.42 -13.42 -3.09
N ALA A 672 18.50 -13.04 -2.45
CA ALA A 672 19.14 -13.82 -1.40
C ALA A 672 19.70 -12.87 -0.34
N GLY A 673 19.44 -13.16 0.93
CA GLY A 673 19.91 -12.35 2.04
C GLY A 673 20.37 -13.20 3.21
N LEU A 674 21.36 -12.73 3.91
CA LEU A 674 21.83 -13.27 5.19
C LEU A 674 21.71 -12.18 6.24
N ARG A 675 21.14 -12.52 7.39
CA ARG A 675 21.02 -11.63 8.54
C ARG A 675 21.49 -12.36 9.80
N TRP A 676 22.49 -11.81 10.41
CA TRP A 676 22.94 -12.20 11.75
C TRP A 676 22.40 -11.22 12.79
N THR A 677 21.93 -11.74 13.91
CA THR A 677 21.38 -10.92 15.01
C THR A 677 22.03 -11.32 16.32
N GLU A 678 22.26 -10.33 17.21
CA GLU A 678 22.74 -10.55 18.58
C GLU A 678 21.91 -9.71 19.56
N ASP A 679 21.62 -10.28 20.73
CA ASP A 679 20.84 -9.60 21.77
C ASP A 679 21.61 -8.43 22.37
N SER A 680 22.95 -8.58 22.51
CA SER A 680 23.83 -7.51 22.97
C SER A 680 25.26 -7.71 22.46
N ILE A 681 25.85 -6.62 21.94
CA ILE A 681 27.28 -6.51 21.55
C ILE A 681 27.79 -5.19 22.10
N LEU A 682 28.85 -5.22 22.91
CA LEU A 682 29.51 -4.01 23.45
C LEU A 682 28.51 -3.03 24.15
N GLY A 683 27.47 -3.54 24.79
CA GLY A 683 26.43 -2.75 25.43
C GLY A 683 25.29 -2.29 24.49
N LEU A 684 25.46 -2.39 23.17
CA LEU A 684 24.40 -2.16 22.19
C LEU A 684 23.44 -3.35 22.20
N LYS A 685 22.14 -3.11 22.21
CA LYS A 685 21.12 -4.16 22.25
C LYS A 685 20.53 -4.41 20.87
N ASN A 686 20.01 -5.63 20.65
CA ASN A 686 19.30 -6.00 19.43
C ASN A 686 20.07 -5.70 18.15
N PHE A 687 21.37 -5.95 18.18
CA PHE A 687 22.26 -5.75 17.03
C PHE A 687 21.88 -6.67 15.88
N TYR A 688 21.92 -6.17 14.66
CA TYR A 688 21.88 -6.98 13.46
C TYR A 688 22.89 -6.50 12.42
N PHE A 689 23.35 -7.43 11.61
CA PHE A 689 24.10 -7.19 10.38
C PHE A 689 23.46 -7.99 9.25
N SER A 690 23.33 -7.40 8.07
CA SER A 690 22.72 -8.07 6.92
C SER A 690 23.40 -7.74 5.60
N ILE A 691 23.42 -8.74 4.71
CA ILE A 691 23.83 -8.60 3.32
C ILE A 691 22.70 -9.13 2.46
N ASN A 692 22.27 -8.37 1.45
CA ASN A 692 21.15 -8.70 0.58
C ASN A 692 21.57 -8.55 -0.88
N GLY A 693 21.37 -9.58 -1.68
CA GLY A 693 21.55 -9.60 -3.12
C GLY A 693 20.20 -9.53 -3.85
N ARG A 694 20.11 -8.71 -4.87
CA ARG A 694 18.98 -8.59 -5.79
C ARG A 694 19.48 -8.83 -7.21
N PHE A 695 18.94 -9.86 -7.87
CA PHE A 695 19.38 -10.33 -9.17
C PHE A 695 18.22 -10.21 -10.15
N TYR A 696 18.40 -9.45 -11.20
CA TYR A 696 17.41 -9.19 -12.23
C TYR A 696 17.88 -9.75 -13.56
N ASP A 697 17.04 -10.57 -14.17
CA ASP A 697 17.33 -11.12 -15.49
C ASP A 697 17.14 -10.05 -16.59
N SER A 698 17.71 -10.28 -17.76
CA SER A 698 17.48 -9.45 -18.93
C SER A 698 16.03 -9.59 -19.41
N GLN A 699 15.40 -8.47 -19.78
CA GLN A 699 14.05 -8.48 -20.31
C GLN A 699 14.05 -8.21 -21.82
N TYR A 700 14.01 -9.28 -22.58
CA TYR A 700 13.90 -9.25 -24.04
C TYR A 700 12.50 -9.58 -24.53
N ARG A 701 11.63 -10.08 -23.66
CA ARG A 701 10.22 -10.35 -23.95
C ARG A 701 9.42 -9.07 -23.74
N VAL A 702 9.45 -8.19 -24.70
CA VAL A 702 8.88 -6.84 -24.65
C VAL A 702 7.87 -6.65 -25.77
N ASP A 703 6.97 -5.69 -25.62
CA ASP A 703 6.13 -5.21 -26.72
C ASP A 703 7.04 -4.72 -27.87
N PRO A 704 6.67 -4.88 -29.14
CA PRO A 704 7.49 -4.44 -30.30
C PRO A 704 7.93 -2.98 -30.28
N LYS A 705 7.23 -2.12 -29.53
CA LYS A 705 7.54 -0.70 -29.37
C LYS A 705 8.21 -0.37 -28.03
N GLU A 706 8.57 -1.37 -27.26
CA GLU A 706 9.22 -1.24 -25.98
C GLU A 706 10.70 -1.60 -26.06
N THR A 707 11.55 -0.79 -25.45
CA THR A 707 13.00 -1.04 -25.39
C THR A 707 13.31 -2.19 -24.42
N PRO A 708 14.02 -3.25 -24.87
CA PRO A 708 14.51 -4.30 -23.98
C PRO A 708 15.59 -3.76 -23.03
N THR A 709 15.78 -4.42 -21.90
CA THR A 709 16.78 -4.04 -20.90
C THR A 709 17.70 -5.21 -20.53
N LYS A 710 18.95 -4.90 -20.23
CA LYS A 710 19.93 -5.87 -19.73
C LYS A 710 19.67 -6.20 -18.27
N GLY A 711 20.01 -7.41 -17.86
CA GLY A 711 19.98 -7.83 -16.47
C GLY A 711 21.08 -7.13 -15.64
N TYR A 712 20.89 -7.11 -14.34
CA TYR A 712 21.81 -6.49 -13.39
C TYR A 712 21.72 -7.14 -12.00
N ASN A 713 22.77 -6.94 -11.21
CA ASN A 713 22.85 -7.45 -9.85
C ASN A 713 23.20 -6.32 -8.90
N LEU A 714 22.49 -6.24 -7.77
CA LEU A 714 22.71 -5.23 -6.74
C LEU A 714 22.98 -5.92 -5.40
N ILE A 715 23.94 -5.41 -4.66
CA ILE A 715 24.21 -5.85 -3.29
C ILE A 715 23.99 -4.68 -2.35
N ASP A 716 23.25 -4.96 -1.28
CA ASP A 716 22.95 -4.01 -0.21
C ASP A 716 23.48 -4.57 1.12
N VAL A 717 24.00 -3.69 1.98
CA VAL A 717 24.50 -4.03 3.31
C VAL A 717 23.75 -3.18 4.33
N GLY A 718 23.42 -3.77 5.48
CA GLY A 718 22.75 -3.06 6.55
C GLY A 718 23.23 -3.51 7.93
N LEU A 719 23.25 -2.58 8.87
CA LEU A 719 23.46 -2.84 10.28
C LEU A 719 22.53 -1.96 11.11
N GLY A 720 22.17 -2.41 12.29
CA GLY A 720 21.41 -1.59 13.21
C GLY A 720 21.43 -2.15 14.63
N PHE A 721 21.09 -1.29 15.58
CA PHE A 721 21.13 -1.60 17.01
C PHE A 721 20.21 -0.67 17.80
N GLU A 722 19.94 -1.05 19.02
CA GLU A 722 19.31 -0.22 20.04
C GLU A 722 20.35 0.30 21.03
N LEU A 723 20.33 1.58 21.28
CA LEU A 723 21.17 2.21 22.31
C LEU A 723 20.72 1.78 23.70
N PRO A 724 21.62 1.80 24.71
CA PRO A 724 21.23 1.68 26.11
C PRO A 724 20.16 2.70 26.48
N HIS A 725 19.39 2.40 27.54
CA HIS A 725 18.35 3.29 28.03
C HIS A 725 18.86 4.71 28.32
N PHE A 726 18.09 5.70 27.94
CA PHE A 726 18.30 7.11 28.27
C PHE A 726 17.26 7.57 29.30
N GLY A 727 17.67 8.36 30.27
CA GLY A 727 16.78 8.98 31.26
C GLY A 727 16.15 7.96 32.22
N ASP A 728 14.80 7.89 32.23
CA ASP A 728 13.99 7.03 33.11
C ASP A 728 14.05 5.51 32.78
N GLY A 729 14.87 5.13 31.83
CA GLY A 729 15.03 3.73 31.40
C GLY A 729 13.95 3.21 30.45
N THR A 730 12.98 4.02 30.05
CA THR A 730 11.90 3.61 29.13
C THR A 730 12.24 3.85 27.66
N SER A 731 13.08 4.84 27.38
CA SER A 731 13.49 5.22 26.02
C SER A 731 14.58 4.29 25.49
N LYS A 732 14.34 3.70 24.30
CA LYS A 732 15.28 2.81 23.58
C LYS A 732 15.52 3.35 22.17
N PRO A 733 16.44 4.32 22.00
CA PRO A 733 16.74 4.84 20.69
C PRO A 733 17.30 3.73 19.77
N THR A 734 16.93 3.77 18.48
CA THR A 734 17.44 2.84 17.48
C THR A 734 18.21 3.58 16.41
N VAL A 735 19.27 2.94 15.93
CA VAL A 735 20.09 3.42 14.83
C VAL A 735 20.15 2.31 13.78
N ASP A 736 19.81 2.64 12.53
CA ASP A 736 19.93 1.75 11.39
C ASP A 736 20.74 2.45 10.30
N LEU A 737 21.81 1.80 9.85
CA LEU A 737 22.67 2.22 8.75
C LEU A 737 22.53 1.20 7.62
N SER A 738 22.29 1.64 6.40
CA SER A 738 22.29 0.76 5.23
C SER A 738 22.95 1.43 4.04
N ILE A 739 23.60 0.62 3.21
CA ILE A 739 24.20 1.05 1.95
C ILE A 739 23.57 0.22 0.84
N GLN A 740 22.82 0.86 -0.03
CA GLN A 740 22.22 0.25 -1.20
C GLN A 740 23.15 0.41 -2.40
N ASN A 741 23.12 -0.57 -3.31
CA ASN A 741 23.99 -0.61 -4.48
C ASN A 741 25.48 -0.32 -4.10
N VAL A 742 26.02 -1.10 -3.18
CA VAL A 742 27.37 -0.91 -2.59
C VAL A 742 28.47 -0.77 -3.65
N PHE A 743 28.32 -1.48 -4.77
CA PHE A 743 29.31 -1.45 -5.86
C PHE A 743 29.07 -0.34 -6.88
N ASN A 744 28.10 0.55 -6.63
CA ASN A 744 27.72 1.64 -7.53
C ASN A 744 27.50 1.17 -8.98
N VAL A 745 26.81 0.03 -9.13
CA VAL A 745 26.52 -0.58 -10.44
C VAL A 745 25.67 0.36 -11.28
N SER A 746 26.07 0.56 -12.54
CA SER A 746 25.27 1.26 -13.54
C SER A 746 24.22 0.32 -14.10
N TYR A 747 22.94 0.66 -13.95
CA TYR A 747 21.85 -0.18 -14.40
C TYR A 747 20.63 0.63 -14.85
N VAL A 748 19.78 -0.02 -15.65
CA VAL A 748 18.46 0.45 -16.05
C VAL A 748 17.44 -0.56 -15.59
N ASP A 749 16.55 -0.15 -14.68
CA ASP A 749 15.41 -0.99 -14.29
C ASP A 749 14.37 -0.99 -15.41
N HIS A 750 13.92 -2.17 -15.83
CA HIS A 750 12.91 -2.33 -16.90
C HIS A 750 11.59 -1.61 -16.57
N LEU A 751 11.26 -1.48 -15.30
CA LEU A 751 10.06 -0.83 -14.80
C LEU A 751 10.25 0.69 -14.56
N SER A 752 11.47 1.22 -14.76
CA SER A 752 11.69 2.67 -14.70
C SER A 752 11.00 3.37 -15.86
N ARG A 753 10.29 4.45 -15.58
CA ARG A 753 9.76 5.32 -16.62
C ARG A 753 10.86 5.94 -17.49
N TYR A 754 12.03 6.14 -16.90
CA TYR A 754 13.18 6.79 -17.53
C TYR A 754 14.12 5.83 -18.26
N LYS A 755 13.74 4.55 -18.41
CA LYS A 755 14.63 3.49 -18.91
C LYS A 755 15.27 3.78 -20.28
N ASP A 756 14.63 4.61 -21.10
CA ASP A 756 15.07 4.90 -22.46
C ASP A 756 16.14 6.01 -22.51
N TYR A 757 16.28 6.81 -21.43
CA TYR A 757 17.18 7.98 -21.45
C TYR A 757 17.91 8.24 -20.14
N ALA A 758 17.65 7.53 -19.05
CA ALA A 758 18.35 7.74 -17.78
C ALA A 758 18.63 6.42 -17.05
N LEU A 759 19.79 6.38 -16.38
CA LEU A 759 20.15 5.32 -15.45
C LEU A 759 19.38 5.45 -14.13
N ASN A 760 19.25 4.36 -13.44
CA ASN A 760 18.74 4.32 -12.07
C ASN A 760 19.75 4.85 -11.05
N PRO A 761 19.30 5.14 -9.80
CA PRO A 761 20.18 5.68 -8.75
C PRO A 761 21.42 4.79 -8.50
N GLY A 762 22.58 5.43 -8.31
CA GLY A 762 23.82 4.76 -7.89
C GLY A 762 23.80 4.39 -6.41
N LEU A 763 24.99 4.34 -5.80
CA LEU A 763 25.17 4.08 -4.37
C LEU A 763 24.33 5.04 -3.51
N ASN A 764 23.68 4.51 -2.47
CA ASN A 764 22.89 5.27 -1.51
C ASN A 764 23.16 4.80 -0.08
N ALA A 765 23.86 5.61 0.70
CA ALA A 765 24.03 5.39 2.14
C ALA A 765 22.83 6.04 2.87
N ILE A 766 22.20 5.29 3.77
CA ILE A 766 20.98 5.69 4.47
C ILE A 766 21.24 5.55 5.97
N LEU A 767 21.06 6.63 6.70
CA LEU A 767 21.06 6.65 8.16
C LEU A 767 19.65 6.91 8.65
N LYS A 768 19.16 6.06 9.57
CA LYS A 768 17.87 6.24 10.24
C LYS A 768 18.09 6.21 11.74
N VAL A 769 17.54 7.19 12.43
CA VAL A 769 17.56 7.30 13.89
C VAL A 769 16.13 7.46 14.38
N SER A 770 15.76 6.65 15.37
CA SER A 770 14.45 6.74 16.03
C SER A 770 14.67 6.91 17.52
N PHE A 771 14.03 7.91 18.09
CA PHE A 771 14.12 8.27 19.50
C PHE A 771 12.72 8.30 20.13
N PRO A 772 12.23 7.17 20.70
CA PRO A 772 11.00 7.14 21.47
C PRO A 772 11.24 7.75 22.86
N PHE A 773 10.23 8.39 23.44
CA PHE A 773 10.26 8.93 24.79
C PHE A 773 8.91 8.80 25.48
N THR A 774 8.92 8.68 26.80
CA THR A 774 7.73 8.71 27.65
C THR A 774 7.74 9.99 28.47
N ALA A 775 6.68 10.78 28.39
CA ALA A 775 6.55 12.04 29.14
C ALA A 775 5.71 11.84 30.39
N ILE A 776 4.63 11.05 30.33
CA ILE A 776 3.77 10.71 31.45
C ILE A 776 3.45 9.21 31.33
N PRO A 777 3.93 8.39 32.27
CA PRO A 777 3.77 6.95 32.23
C PRO A 777 2.31 6.51 32.53
#